data_518316e82ae4124cb55800639ae1b389
#
_entry.id   518316e82ae4124cb55800639ae1b389
#
_cell.length_a   1.000
_cell.length_b   1.000
_cell.length_c   1.000
_cell.angle_alpha   90.00
_cell.angle_beta   90.00
_cell.angle_gamma   90.00
#
_symmetry.space_group_name_H-M   'P 1'
#
loop_
_entity.id
_entity.type
_entity.pdbx_description
1 polymer ?
#
loop_
_entity_poly.entity_id
_entity_poly.type
_entity_poly.pdbx_seq_one_letter_code
_entity_poly.pdbx_strand_id
1 'polypeptide(L)'
;MTTTNEWKSTACILCECNCGIEVQLGGPAGRNLVRVRGDDAHPASQGYACEKPSRLDLYQNGPHRLQTPLRRRSDGSFEEIDWDTAIREVAARFAAVRDAHGGESIFYYGGGGQGNHLPGGYGAATRAVLGSRDRSNALAQEKTGEFWVAQKMLGGYTRADFEQCEVALFIGKNPWFSHSIPRARVTLREIANDPARTLIVIDPRRTETADIADVHLQVKPGGDAFLLAAMVAVIVQEDRIARDWLAAHADGLDEVVPHFAALSVAELAAKSGVPEELVRSTARRIADAKSVASFEDLGVQMNRHSTLVSYLHKLLVLLTGNFGKQGAGYRPSALVPLASGGDSGRRTPVTGARIIGGLTPCNVIPDEILTDHPKRFRAMLVESGNPAHSLADGPRMREAITALELVVVIDVALSETARLAHYVLPVASQFEKAEATFFNFEFPANYFHLRRALLEPLPGLFSEAELHARLVEALGALPVAAVAALRAAWRAGRAQFRAKFFELAGSEPRLLGIAPVVLYRAIGDLLPHGFAEGAAVWGLCQIAAQRQLESLHRAGFAGPAPEAADALFDALLASKSGVVFSIDDWEESFARVETPNRRIQLAVPELYDELGALASEPAPGSDAEFPFVLSAGERRSFTANTIMRNPEWRKKDKSGALRIHPDDARRIGLREGGRARVSTRRGSAEVAVELSDRMQPGHVSLPNGLGVDFPDASGALAKTGVAPNELTRGEDRDWLAGTPWHKHTPASIEAI
;
A
#
# COMPACT_ATOMS: atom_id res chain seq x y z
N MET A 1 -9.52 -19.29 -33.17
CA MET A 1 -8.88 -18.95 -31.88
C MET A 1 -9.08 -20.13 -30.96
N THR A 2 -8.03 -20.89 -30.66
CA THR A 2 -8.09 -22.01 -29.71
C THR A 2 -8.07 -21.42 -28.30
N THR A 3 -9.20 -21.29 -27.65
CA THR A 3 -9.30 -21.10 -26.20
C THR A 3 -9.14 -22.45 -25.54
N THR A 4 -8.25 -22.58 -24.57
CA THR A 4 -8.25 -23.72 -23.66
C THR A 4 -9.54 -23.63 -22.83
N ASN A 5 -10.36 -24.68 -22.79
CA ASN A 5 -11.53 -24.72 -21.90
C ASN A 5 -11.14 -24.84 -20.41
N GLU A 6 -9.85 -24.94 -20.12
CA GLU A 6 -9.33 -25.10 -18.76
C GLU A 6 -9.28 -23.74 -18.03
N TRP A 7 -9.84 -23.70 -16.82
CA TRP A 7 -9.68 -22.62 -15.89
C TRP A 7 -8.43 -22.83 -15.02
N LYS A 8 -7.59 -21.81 -14.90
CA LYS A 8 -6.38 -21.82 -14.10
C LYS A 8 -6.50 -20.84 -12.95
N SER A 9 -6.40 -21.32 -11.72
CA SER A 9 -6.49 -20.51 -10.52
C SER A 9 -5.24 -19.65 -10.33
N THR A 10 -5.44 -18.42 -9.90
CA THR A 10 -4.44 -17.43 -9.53
C THR A 10 -5.09 -16.36 -8.65
N ALA A 11 -4.45 -15.21 -8.44
CA ALA A 11 -5.06 -14.10 -7.73
C ALA A 11 -4.98 -12.78 -8.50
N CYS A 12 -5.92 -11.89 -8.21
CA CYS A 12 -5.95 -10.53 -8.73
C CYS A 12 -4.78 -9.72 -8.17
N ILE A 13 -4.15 -8.91 -9.03
CA ILE A 13 -2.94 -8.12 -8.73
C ILE A 13 -3.23 -6.63 -8.47
N LEU A 14 -4.49 -6.21 -8.35
CA LEU A 14 -4.88 -4.80 -8.49
C LEU A 14 -5.13 -4.07 -7.16
N CYS A 15 -5.29 -4.80 -6.06
CA CYS A 15 -5.44 -4.22 -4.72
C CYS A 15 -5.03 -5.23 -3.64
N GLU A 16 -4.96 -4.77 -2.40
CA GLU A 16 -4.51 -5.55 -1.24
C GLU A 16 -5.38 -6.77 -0.91
N CYS A 17 -6.65 -6.81 -1.38
CA CYS A 17 -7.52 -7.97 -1.16
C CYS A 17 -7.01 -9.24 -1.83
N ASN A 18 -6.19 -9.13 -2.87
CA ASN A 18 -5.60 -10.28 -3.57
C ASN A 18 -6.63 -11.41 -3.84
N CYS A 19 -7.85 -11.02 -4.27
CA CYS A 19 -8.95 -11.95 -4.49
C CYS A 19 -8.53 -13.10 -5.41
N GLY A 20 -8.89 -14.33 -5.08
CA GLY A 20 -8.71 -15.48 -5.95
C GLY A 20 -9.51 -15.28 -7.25
N ILE A 21 -8.86 -15.54 -8.35
CA ILE A 21 -9.47 -15.53 -9.67
C ILE A 21 -9.07 -16.78 -10.45
N GLU A 22 -9.95 -17.18 -11.35
CA GLU A 22 -9.62 -18.16 -12.37
C GLU A 22 -9.56 -17.48 -13.73
N VAL A 23 -8.62 -17.88 -14.55
CA VAL A 23 -8.40 -17.33 -15.89
C VAL A 23 -8.41 -18.43 -16.94
N GLN A 24 -8.91 -18.14 -18.14
CA GLN A 24 -8.71 -18.96 -19.33
C GLN A 24 -7.65 -18.32 -20.22
N LEU A 25 -6.75 -19.13 -20.70
CA LEU A 25 -5.73 -18.73 -21.66
C LEU A 25 -6.17 -19.00 -23.09
N GLY A 26 -5.73 -18.18 -24.02
CA GLY A 26 -6.04 -18.32 -25.44
C GLY A 26 -5.16 -17.43 -26.32
N GLY A 27 -5.66 -17.08 -27.50
CA GLY A 27 -4.90 -16.34 -28.50
C GLY A 27 -3.96 -17.23 -29.33
N PRO A 28 -3.22 -16.66 -30.30
CA PRO A 28 -2.38 -17.42 -31.24
C PRO A 28 -1.31 -18.28 -30.56
N ALA A 29 -0.70 -17.79 -29.47
CA ALA A 29 0.34 -18.49 -28.71
C ALA A 29 -0.18 -19.10 -27.40
N GLY A 30 -1.49 -19.09 -27.14
CA GLY A 30 -2.07 -19.59 -25.88
C GLY A 30 -1.71 -18.75 -24.64
N ARG A 31 -1.22 -17.51 -24.83
CA ARG A 31 -0.67 -16.68 -23.76
C ARG A 31 -1.60 -15.56 -23.28
N ASN A 32 -2.69 -15.31 -24.00
CA ASN A 32 -3.56 -14.21 -23.69
C ASN A 32 -4.54 -14.60 -22.59
N LEU A 33 -4.74 -13.73 -21.62
CA LEU A 33 -5.88 -13.82 -20.71
C LEU A 33 -7.13 -13.46 -21.50
N VAL A 34 -8.04 -14.41 -21.70
CA VAL A 34 -9.24 -14.22 -22.52
C VAL A 34 -10.54 -14.17 -21.72
N ARG A 35 -10.56 -14.83 -20.56
CA ARG A 35 -11.68 -14.79 -19.62
C ARG A 35 -11.18 -14.81 -18.19
N VAL A 36 -11.86 -14.10 -17.29
CA VAL A 36 -11.57 -14.02 -15.86
C VAL A 36 -12.86 -14.14 -15.08
N ARG A 37 -12.85 -14.92 -14.00
CA ARG A 37 -13.94 -15.01 -13.00
C ARG A 37 -13.36 -15.12 -11.60
N GLY A 38 -14.21 -15.00 -10.55
CA GLY A 38 -13.78 -15.28 -9.17
C GLY A 38 -13.50 -16.77 -8.98
N ASP A 39 -12.60 -17.09 -8.05
CA ASP A 39 -12.25 -18.45 -7.63
C ASP A 39 -13.04 -18.79 -6.37
N ASP A 40 -13.99 -19.71 -6.48
CA ASP A 40 -14.86 -20.14 -5.38
C ASP A 40 -14.08 -20.85 -4.26
N ALA A 41 -12.94 -21.46 -4.58
CA ALA A 41 -12.09 -22.16 -3.62
C ALA A 41 -11.15 -21.22 -2.82
N HIS A 42 -11.08 -19.94 -3.18
CA HIS A 42 -10.20 -19.01 -2.50
C HIS A 42 -10.72 -18.68 -1.09
N PRO A 43 -9.92 -18.83 0.00
CA PRO A 43 -10.39 -18.76 1.39
C PRO A 43 -11.12 -17.48 1.76
N ALA A 44 -10.63 -16.31 1.32
CA ALA A 44 -11.19 -15.02 1.71
C ALA A 44 -12.20 -14.46 0.71
N SER A 45 -11.97 -14.58 -0.59
CA SER A 45 -12.85 -13.98 -1.60
C SER A 45 -14.03 -14.85 -2.00
N GLN A 46 -13.94 -16.19 -1.86
CA GLN A 46 -15.05 -17.12 -2.03
C GLN A 46 -15.85 -16.86 -3.31
N GLY A 47 -15.16 -16.79 -4.44
CA GLY A 47 -15.76 -16.48 -5.74
C GLY A 47 -16.03 -15.00 -6.02
N TYR A 48 -15.87 -14.11 -5.03
CA TYR A 48 -16.05 -12.68 -5.27
C TYR A 48 -14.86 -12.10 -6.05
N ALA A 49 -15.18 -11.40 -7.13
CA ALA A 49 -14.27 -10.52 -7.83
C ALA A 49 -15.01 -9.24 -8.26
N CYS A 50 -14.36 -8.09 -8.09
CA CYS A 50 -14.93 -6.83 -8.58
C CYS A 50 -14.78 -6.70 -10.11
N GLU A 51 -15.18 -5.56 -10.69
CA GLU A 51 -15.07 -5.31 -12.12
C GLU A 51 -13.63 -5.20 -12.66
N LYS A 52 -12.65 -4.88 -11.80
CA LYS A 52 -11.29 -4.57 -12.23
C LYS A 52 -10.57 -5.76 -12.88
N PRO A 53 -10.58 -6.98 -12.32
CA PRO A 53 -9.90 -8.14 -12.92
C PRO A 53 -10.34 -8.48 -14.32
N SER A 54 -11.58 -8.12 -14.72
CA SER A 54 -12.11 -8.38 -16.06
C SER A 54 -11.30 -7.72 -17.19
N ARG A 55 -10.37 -6.83 -16.86
CA ARG A 55 -9.50 -6.09 -17.80
C ARG A 55 -8.01 -6.38 -17.62
N LEU A 56 -7.65 -7.44 -16.90
CA LEU A 56 -6.25 -7.87 -16.75
C LEU A 56 -5.61 -8.30 -18.09
N ASP A 57 -6.43 -8.56 -19.11
CA ASP A 57 -6.00 -8.74 -20.48
C ASP A 57 -5.15 -7.56 -20.99
N LEU A 58 -5.51 -6.32 -20.65
CA LEU A 58 -4.76 -5.12 -21.06
C LEU A 58 -3.38 -5.02 -20.41
N TYR A 59 -3.21 -5.61 -19.23
CA TYR A 59 -1.90 -5.71 -18.58
C TYR A 59 -1.06 -6.83 -19.23
N GLN A 60 -1.60 -8.05 -19.29
CA GLN A 60 -0.84 -9.23 -19.72
C GLN A 60 -0.62 -9.29 -21.24
N ASN A 61 -1.65 -8.91 -22.02
CA ASN A 61 -1.62 -9.05 -23.48
C ASN A 61 -1.12 -7.78 -24.19
N GLY A 62 -0.76 -6.73 -23.42
CA GLY A 62 -0.31 -5.45 -23.99
C GLY A 62 0.97 -5.60 -24.81
N PRO A 63 1.04 -4.97 -26.03
CA PRO A 63 2.18 -5.11 -26.92
C PRO A 63 3.41 -4.29 -26.49
N HIS A 64 3.28 -3.44 -25.47
CA HIS A 64 4.29 -2.47 -25.06
C HIS A 64 5.15 -2.93 -23.90
N ARG A 65 5.21 -4.25 -23.66
CA ARG A 65 6.11 -4.83 -22.67
C ARG A 65 7.55 -4.79 -23.18
N LEU A 66 8.45 -4.37 -22.30
CA LEU A 66 9.89 -4.45 -22.57
C LEU A 66 10.34 -5.93 -22.57
N GLN A 67 11.28 -6.26 -23.46
CA GLN A 67 11.80 -7.62 -23.59
C GLN A 67 13.34 -7.67 -23.54
N THR A 68 14.02 -6.55 -23.74
CA THR A 68 15.47 -6.43 -23.78
C THR A 68 15.95 -5.36 -22.82
N PRO A 69 17.05 -5.55 -22.05
CA PRO A 69 17.65 -4.51 -21.25
C PRO A 69 18.01 -3.29 -22.08
N LEU A 70 17.78 -2.11 -21.53
CA LEU A 70 18.03 -0.83 -22.18
C LEU A 70 19.11 -0.06 -21.45
N ARG A 71 20.06 0.53 -22.20
CA ARG A 71 21.05 1.48 -21.72
C ARG A 71 20.80 2.84 -22.34
N ARG A 72 20.81 3.91 -21.53
CA ARG A 72 20.64 5.28 -22.02
C ARG A 72 21.92 5.80 -22.64
N ARG A 73 21.82 6.38 -23.85
CA ARG A 73 22.89 7.07 -24.54
C ARG A 73 23.03 8.51 -24.06
N SER A 74 24.14 9.16 -24.47
CA SER A 74 24.40 10.57 -24.13
C SER A 74 23.40 11.56 -24.77
N ASP A 75 22.73 11.17 -25.85
CA ASP A 75 21.68 11.97 -26.50
C ASP A 75 20.30 11.78 -25.86
N GLY A 76 20.21 10.92 -24.81
CA GLY A 76 18.98 10.60 -24.10
C GLY A 76 18.16 9.46 -24.71
N SER A 77 18.52 8.96 -25.89
CA SER A 77 17.91 7.76 -26.48
C SER A 77 18.34 6.50 -25.75
N PHE A 78 17.63 5.39 -25.98
CA PHE A 78 17.98 4.09 -25.45
C PHE A 78 18.54 3.17 -26.55
N GLU A 79 19.49 2.34 -26.17
CA GLU A 79 19.96 1.20 -26.97
C GLU A 79 19.69 -0.10 -26.22
N GLU A 80 19.35 -1.14 -26.96
CA GLU A 80 19.24 -2.48 -26.45
C GLU A 80 20.64 -3.06 -26.21
N ILE A 81 20.82 -3.72 -25.06
CA ILE A 81 22.06 -4.42 -24.70
C ILE A 81 21.71 -5.84 -24.22
N ASP A 82 22.70 -6.74 -24.30
CA ASP A 82 22.54 -8.09 -23.75
C ASP A 82 22.56 -8.09 -22.20
N TRP A 83 22.03 -9.16 -21.62
CA TRP A 83 21.92 -9.31 -20.17
C TRP A 83 23.27 -9.36 -19.44
N ASP A 84 24.28 -10.00 -20.00
CA ASP A 84 25.60 -10.12 -19.36
C ASP A 84 26.26 -8.73 -19.29
N THR A 85 26.12 -7.95 -20.34
CA THR A 85 26.55 -6.54 -20.37
C THR A 85 25.75 -5.73 -19.35
N ALA A 86 24.42 -5.84 -19.32
CA ALA A 86 23.58 -5.10 -18.40
C ALA A 86 23.95 -5.38 -16.92
N ILE A 87 24.02 -6.65 -16.54
CA ILE A 87 24.35 -7.06 -15.17
C ILE A 87 25.74 -6.59 -14.77
N ARG A 88 26.74 -6.81 -15.64
CA ARG A 88 28.13 -6.40 -15.37
C ARG A 88 28.24 -4.88 -15.18
N GLU A 89 27.65 -4.08 -16.07
CA GLU A 89 27.73 -2.63 -15.99
C GLU A 89 26.95 -2.07 -14.80
N VAL A 90 25.76 -2.55 -14.55
CA VAL A 90 24.92 -2.11 -13.40
C VAL A 90 25.61 -2.43 -12.10
N ALA A 91 26.13 -3.67 -11.92
CA ALA A 91 26.87 -4.05 -10.73
C ALA A 91 28.12 -3.20 -10.51
N ALA A 92 28.92 -2.98 -11.57
CA ALA A 92 30.13 -2.17 -11.52
C ALA A 92 29.83 -0.70 -11.17
N ARG A 93 28.78 -0.10 -11.76
CA ARG A 93 28.40 1.29 -11.44
C ARG A 93 27.86 1.46 -10.03
N PHE A 94 27.03 0.54 -9.53
CA PHE A 94 26.62 0.57 -8.11
C PHE A 94 27.81 0.40 -7.17
N ALA A 95 28.74 -0.52 -7.47
CA ALA A 95 29.95 -0.69 -6.71
C ALA A 95 30.79 0.61 -6.69
N ALA A 96 30.94 1.28 -7.82
CA ALA A 96 31.67 2.55 -7.91
C ALA A 96 31.04 3.65 -7.04
N VAL A 97 29.71 3.78 -7.04
CA VAL A 97 29.00 4.75 -6.18
C VAL A 97 29.17 4.37 -4.71
N ARG A 98 29.02 3.10 -4.36
CA ARG A 98 29.24 2.59 -2.98
C ARG A 98 30.65 2.88 -2.50
N ASP A 99 31.65 2.61 -3.32
CA ASP A 99 33.06 2.72 -2.94
C ASP A 99 33.50 4.19 -2.82
N ALA A 100 32.90 5.10 -3.63
CA ALA A 100 33.18 6.53 -3.57
C ALA A 100 32.42 7.28 -2.46
N HIS A 101 31.16 6.89 -2.16
CA HIS A 101 30.25 7.66 -1.31
C HIS A 101 29.63 6.87 -0.16
N GLY A 102 29.92 5.58 -0.05
CA GLY A 102 29.30 4.67 0.90
C GLY A 102 27.95 4.12 0.38
N GLY A 103 27.58 2.92 0.84
CA GLY A 103 26.33 2.26 0.44
C GLY A 103 25.07 3.04 0.84
N GLU A 104 25.18 3.89 1.85
CA GLU A 104 24.10 4.77 2.34
C GLU A 104 23.70 5.85 1.32
N SER A 105 24.58 6.15 0.35
CA SER A 105 24.27 7.05 -0.78
C SER A 105 23.39 6.41 -1.87
N ILE A 106 23.15 5.10 -1.78
CA ILE A 106 22.31 4.34 -2.70
C ILE A 106 20.93 4.19 -2.10
N PHE A 107 19.93 4.80 -2.73
CA PHE A 107 18.53 4.74 -2.32
C PHE A 107 17.76 3.66 -3.08
N TYR A 108 16.84 2.99 -2.40
CA TYR A 108 15.95 2.01 -3.03
C TYR A 108 14.50 2.52 -2.97
N TYR A 109 13.82 2.53 -4.11
CA TYR A 109 12.39 2.77 -4.20
C TYR A 109 11.69 1.55 -4.78
N GLY A 110 10.81 0.91 -4.00
CA GLY A 110 10.12 -0.27 -4.47
C GLY A 110 9.63 -1.15 -3.33
N GLY A 111 9.36 -2.40 -3.62
CA GLY A 111 8.81 -3.35 -2.66
C GLY A 111 7.40 -3.76 -3.05
N GLY A 112 7.18 -3.73 -4.33
CA GLY A 112 6.03 -4.30 -4.98
C GLY A 112 4.85 -3.36 -5.10
N GLY A 113 4.19 -3.47 -6.22
CA GLY A 113 2.78 -3.11 -6.36
C GLY A 113 1.93 -4.09 -5.57
N GLN A 114 0.62 -3.90 -5.68
CA GLN A 114 -0.38 -4.74 -5.01
C GLN A 114 -0.24 -6.19 -5.38
N GLY A 115 0.23 -7.10 -4.98
CA GLY A 115 0.37 -8.50 -5.41
C GLY A 115 1.72 -8.87 -6.03
N ASN A 116 2.75 -8.05 -5.85
CA ASN A 116 4.11 -8.28 -6.34
C ASN A 116 5.11 -8.07 -5.20
N HIS A 117 5.05 -8.89 -4.15
CA HIS A 117 5.82 -8.67 -2.92
C HIS A 117 7.05 -9.57 -2.77
N LEU A 118 7.12 -10.71 -3.47
CA LEU A 118 8.31 -11.57 -3.43
C LEU A 118 9.59 -10.83 -3.87
N PRO A 119 9.57 -9.96 -4.90
CA PRO A 119 10.75 -9.20 -5.31
C PRO A 119 11.39 -8.38 -4.19
N GLY A 120 10.59 -7.84 -3.27
CA GLY A 120 11.09 -7.06 -2.14
C GLY A 120 12.08 -7.82 -1.23
N GLY A 121 11.92 -9.14 -1.11
CA GLY A 121 12.87 -10.01 -0.42
C GLY A 121 14.19 -10.16 -1.17
N TYR A 122 14.12 -10.33 -2.47
CA TYR A 122 15.31 -10.43 -3.34
C TYR A 122 16.03 -9.10 -3.47
N GLY A 123 15.29 -8.00 -3.65
CA GLY A 123 15.82 -6.64 -3.63
C GLY A 123 16.51 -6.29 -2.30
N ALA A 124 16.01 -6.82 -1.18
CA ALA A 124 16.68 -6.66 0.11
C ALA A 124 18.08 -7.30 0.13
N ALA A 125 18.27 -8.44 -0.53
CA ALA A 125 19.59 -9.08 -0.65
C ALA A 125 20.58 -8.20 -1.43
N THR A 126 20.17 -7.65 -2.57
CA THR A 126 21.01 -6.71 -3.34
C THR A 126 21.35 -5.46 -2.52
N ARG A 127 20.39 -4.88 -1.78
CA ARG A 127 20.64 -3.74 -0.90
C ARG A 127 21.62 -4.08 0.23
N ALA A 128 21.51 -5.26 0.82
CA ALA A 128 22.42 -5.71 1.86
C ALA A 128 23.89 -5.77 1.37
N VAL A 129 24.11 -6.29 0.14
CA VAL A 129 25.42 -6.35 -0.49
C VAL A 129 25.96 -4.95 -0.83
N LEU A 130 25.10 -4.05 -1.26
CA LEU A 130 25.46 -2.67 -1.56
C LEU A 130 25.63 -1.80 -0.31
N GLY A 131 25.18 -2.23 0.87
CA GLY A 131 25.14 -1.40 2.08
C GLY A 131 24.06 -0.31 2.03
N SER A 132 23.10 -0.43 1.12
CA SER A 132 21.96 0.51 0.97
C SER A 132 20.97 0.31 2.13
N ARG A 133 20.79 1.35 2.94
CA ARG A 133 19.93 1.31 4.14
C ARG A 133 18.63 2.06 3.97
N ASP A 134 18.63 3.12 3.18
CA ASP A 134 17.47 3.98 3.01
C ASP A 134 16.62 3.51 1.84
N ARG A 135 15.31 3.45 2.11
CA ARG A 135 14.34 2.95 1.14
C ARG A 135 13.00 3.65 1.30
N SER A 136 12.19 3.63 0.26
CA SER A 136 10.79 4.03 0.31
C SER A 136 9.91 3.16 -0.59
N ASN A 137 8.61 3.32 -0.44
CA ASN A 137 7.58 2.73 -1.30
C ASN A 137 6.26 3.49 -1.11
N ALA A 138 5.17 3.02 -1.74
CA ALA A 138 3.86 3.65 -1.65
C ALA A 138 3.32 3.79 -0.22
N LEU A 139 3.66 2.88 0.72
CA LEU A 139 3.21 2.97 2.11
C LEU A 139 3.75 4.23 2.80
N ALA A 140 4.96 4.68 2.44
CA ALA A 140 5.55 5.91 2.96
C ALA A 140 4.85 7.19 2.47
N GLN A 141 4.03 7.09 1.43
CA GLN A 141 3.20 8.20 0.96
C GLN A 141 1.84 8.24 1.65
N GLU A 142 1.35 7.12 2.18
CA GLU A 142 -0.05 7.04 2.57
C GLU A 142 -0.32 6.45 3.97
N LYS A 143 0.57 5.64 4.53
CA LYS A 143 0.25 4.79 5.70
C LYS A 143 1.14 5.00 6.92
N THR A 144 2.24 5.71 6.81
CA THR A 144 3.23 5.78 7.90
C THR A 144 2.70 6.44 9.17
N GLY A 145 1.81 7.41 9.08
CA GLY A 145 1.15 8.02 10.25
C GLY A 145 0.28 7.02 11.01
N GLU A 146 -0.62 6.33 10.30
CA GLU A 146 -1.46 5.26 10.89
C GLU A 146 -0.60 4.16 11.52
N PHE A 147 0.43 3.72 10.82
CA PHE A 147 1.30 2.65 11.33
C PHE A 147 2.08 3.09 12.57
N TRP A 148 2.55 4.34 12.61
CA TRP A 148 3.24 4.88 13.77
C TRP A 148 2.33 4.95 14.99
N VAL A 149 1.11 5.45 14.83
CA VAL A 149 0.09 5.48 15.90
C VAL A 149 -0.24 4.08 16.38
N ALA A 150 -0.52 3.15 15.46
CA ALA A 150 -0.84 1.77 15.82
C ALA A 150 0.34 1.08 16.54
N GLN A 151 1.58 1.38 16.15
CA GLN A 151 2.78 0.89 16.84
C GLN A 151 2.89 1.46 18.26
N LYS A 152 2.64 2.75 18.45
CA LYS A 152 2.66 3.40 19.77
C LYS A 152 1.59 2.83 20.69
N MET A 153 0.36 2.70 20.20
CA MET A 153 -0.78 2.32 21.03
C MET A 153 -0.90 0.81 21.25
N LEU A 154 -0.56 -0.01 20.23
CA LEU A 154 -0.85 -1.45 20.21
C LEU A 154 0.38 -2.32 19.87
N GLY A 155 1.53 -1.70 19.59
CA GLY A 155 2.73 -2.42 19.16
C GLY A 155 2.67 -2.94 17.73
N GLY A 156 1.72 -2.50 16.91
CA GLY A 156 1.63 -2.84 15.48
C GLY A 156 0.25 -2.67 14.88
N TYR A 157 0.18 -2.93 13.58
CA TYR A 157 -1.00 -2.69 12.76
C TYR A 157 -2.22 -3.53 13.17
N THR A 158 -3.40 -2.96 13.04
CA THR A 158 -4.68 -3.59 13.37
C THR A 158 -5.63 -3.56 12.16
N ARG A 159 -6.53 -4.52 12.13
CA ARG A 159 -7.68 -4.58 11.22
C ARG A 159 -8.98 -4.69 12.01
N ALA A 160 -10.11 -4.75 11.32
CA ALA A 160 -11.42 -4.89 11.94
C ALA A 160 -12.31 -5.88 11.19
N ASP A 161 -13.19 -6.56 11.93
CA ASP A 161 -14.11 -7.56 11.43
C ASP A 161 -15.45 -6.93 10.99
N PHE A 162 -15.53 -6.58 9.69
CA PHE A 162 -16.72 -6.01 9.10
C PHE A 162 -17.84 -7.03 8.85
N GLU A 163 -17.53 -8.31 8.83
CA GLU A 163 -18.56 -9.33 8.58
C GLU A 163 -19.50 -9.51 9.76
N GLN A 164 -18.99 -9.31 11.00
CA GLN A 164 -19.73 -9.58 12.24
C GLN A 164 -20.02 -8.32 13.08
N CYS A 165 -19.64 -7.12 12.64
CA CYS A 165 -19.83 -5.91 13.43
C CYS A 165 -21.29 -5.46 13.51
N GLU A 166 -21.66 -4.84 14.63
CA GLU A 166 -22.92 -4.12 14.78
C GLU A 166 -22.86 -2.74 14.13
N VAL A 167 -21.73 -2.03 14.29
CA VAL A 167 -21.46 -0.76 13.63
C VAL A 167 -20.23 -0.88 12.73
N ALA A 168 -20.38 -0.52 11.46
CA ALA A 168 -19.29 -0.36 10.51
C ALA A 168 -18.99 1.11 10.29
N LEU A 169 -17.76 1.56 10.56
CA LEU A 169 -17.32 2.96 10.41
C LEU A 169 -16.22 3.07 9.36
N PHE A 170 -16.47 3.80 8.28
CA PHE A 170 -15.48 4.11 7.25
C PHE A 170 -15.14 5.59 7.26
N ILE A 171 -13.83 5.92 7.35
CA ILE A 171 -13.31 7.28 7.47
C ILE A 171 -12.39 7.57 6.27
N GLY A 172 -12.79 8.50 5.40
CA GLY A 172 -12.05 8.82 4.17
C GLY A 172 -11.87 7.62 3.26
N LYS A 173 -12.81 6.69 3.28
CA LYS A 173 -12.76 5.42 2.55
C LYS A 173 -14.06 5.12 1.84
N ASN A 174 -13.95 4.76 0.55
CA ASN A 174 -15.05 4.28 -0.27
C ASN A 174 -14.83 2.81 -0.68
N PRO A 175 -15.14 1.81 0.19
CA PRO A 175 -14.89 0.41 -0.12
C PRO A 175 -15.66 -0.10 -1.35
N TRP A 176 -16.73 0.56 -1.74
CA TRP A 176 -17.46 0.22 -2.97
C TRP A 176 -16.57 0.21 -4.22
N PHE A 177 -15.58 1.11 -4.29
CA PHE A 177 -14.59 1.17 -5.38
C PHE A 177 -13.18 0.85 -4.96
N SER A 178 -12.75 1.21 -3.74
CA SER A 178 -11.39 0.95 -3.27
C SER A 178 -11.21 -0.47 -2.75
N HIS A 179 -12.31 -1.13 -2.35
CA HIS A 179 -12.33 -2.44 -1.72
C HIS A 179 -11.53 -2.48 -0.41
N SER A 180 -10.44 -3.21 -0.32
CA SER A 180 -9.55 -3.35 0.86
C SER A 180 -10.17 -4.11 2.04
N ILE A 181 -11.35 -4.65 1.89
CA ILE A 181 -11.98 -5.64 2.76
C ILE A 181 -12.46 -6.82 1.90
N PRO A 182 -12.45 -8.05 2.42
CA PRO A 182 -12.93 -9.20 1.67
C PRO A 182 -14.38 -9.02 1.22
N ARG A 183 -14.69 -9.47 -0.01
CA ARG A 183 -16.04 -9.42 -0.58
C ARG A 183 -16.74 -8.05 -0.45
N ALA A 184 -15.98 -6.94 -0.55
CA ALA A 184 -16.39 -5.60 -0.11
C ALA A 184 -17.84 -5.21 -0.40
N ARG A 185 -18.33 -5.36 -1.66
CA ARG A 185 -19.69 -4.96 -2.02
C ARG A 185 -20.75 -5.92 -1.48
N VAL A 186 -20.38 -7.17 -1.19
CA VAL A 186 -21.27 -8.13 -0.54
C VAL A 186 -21.41 -7.74 0.91
N THR A 187 -20.31 -7.61 1.63
CA THR A 187 -20.26 -7.22 3.06
C THR A 187 -20.97 -5.88 3.30
N LEU A 188 -20.72 -4.86 2.46
CA LEU A 188 -21.42 -3.58 2.57
C LEU A 188 -22.95 -3.69 2.43
N ARG A 189 -23.45 -4.53 1.49
CA ARG A 189 -24.88 -4.76 1.33
C ARG A 189 -25.47 -5.57 2.47
N GLU A 190 -24.75 -6.55 2.99
CA GLU A 190 -25.15 -7.33 4.17
C GLU A 190 -25.32 -6.41 5.38
N ILE A 191 -24.41 -5.46 5.60
CA ILE A 191 -24.52 -4.46 6.67
C ILE A 191 -25.72 -3.54 6.42
N ALA A 192 -25.82 -2.92 5.24
CA ALA A 192 -26.85 -1.93 4.92
C ALA A 192 -28.28 -2.50 4.90
N ASN A 193 -28.44 -3.81 4.67
CA ASN A 193 -29.76 -4.46 4.64
C ASN A 193 -30.18 -5.07 5.98
N ASP A 194 -29.30 -5.09 6.97
CA ASP A 194 -29.60 -5.65 8.30
C ASP A 194 -30.00 -4.51 9.27
N PRO A 195 -31.28 -4.44 9.69
CA PRO A 195 -31.75 -3.37 10.57
C PRO A 195 -31.13 -3.38 11.98
N ALA A 196 -30.44 -4.46 12.37
CA ALA A 196 -29.69 -4.54 13.63
C ALA A 196 -28.29 -3.94 13.53
N ARG A 197 -27.83 -3.60 12.33
CA ARG A 197 -26.51 -3.07 12.03
C ARG A 197 -26.57 -1.61 11.59
N THR A 198 -25.46 -0.91 11.68
CA THR A 198 -25.37 0.51 11.25
C THR A 198 -24.13 0.73 10.42
N LEU A 199 -24.30 1.28 9.23
CA LEU A 199 -23.22 1.70 8.35
C LEU A 199 -23.00 3.22 8.47
N ILE A 200 -21.82 3.63 8.93
CA ILE A 200 -21.43 5.03 9.11
C ILE A 200 -20.30 5.37 8.14
N VAL A 201 -20.42 6.48 7.43
CA VAL A 201 -19.40 6.99 6.51
C VAL A 201 -19.04 8.43 6.86
N ILE A 202 -17.74 8.68 7.01
CA ILE A 202 -17.16 10.03 7.12
C ILE A 202 -16.39 10.30 5.82
N ASP A 203 -16.90 11.18 4.98
CA ASP A 203 -16.28 11.52 3.68
C ASP A 203 -16.80 12.89 3.21
N PRO A 204 -15.96 13.78 2.69
CA PRO A 204 -16.40 15.08 2.18
C PRO A 204 -17.29 14.98 0.93
N ARG A 205 -17.24 13.87 0.22
CA ARG A 205 -18.08 13.57 -0.92
C ARG A 205 -19.14 12.51 -0.56
N ARG A 206 -20.34 12.64 -1.09
CA ARG A 206 -21.33 11.57 -1.04
C ARG A 206 -20.89 10.43 -1.96
N THR A 207 -20.14 9.49 -1.39
CA THR A 207 -19.58 8.34 -2.12
C THR A 207 -20.63 7.26 -2.37
N GLU A 208 -20.28 6.27 -3.20
CA GLU A 208 -21.15 5.10 -3.46
C GLU A 208 -21.35 4.24 -2.20
N THR A 209 -20.41 4.29 -1.25
CA THR A 209 -20.60 3.69 0.08
C THR A 209 -21.54 4.55 0.94
N ALA A 210 -21.44 5.87 0.86
CA ALA A 210 -22.31 6.80 1.56
C ALA A 210 -23.77 6.73 1.04
N ASP A 211 -23.99 6.38 -0.24
CA ASP A 211 -25.33 6.21 -0.81
C ASP A 211 -26.14 5.09 -0.15
N ILE A 212 -25.47 4.11 0.45
CA ILE A 212 -26.12 2.97 1.13
C ILE A 212 -25.91 3.01 2.66
N ALA A 213 -25.28 4.06 3.16
CA ALA A 213 -25.02 4.21 4.59
C ALA A 213 -26.25 4.74 5.34
N ASP A 214 -26.41 4.29 6.59
CA ASP A 214 -27.43 4.83 7.51
C ASP A 214 -27.08 6.24 7.97
N VAL A 215 -25.76 6.52 8.12
CA VAL A 215 -25.26 7.82 8.56
C VAL A 215 -24.10 8.26 7.66
N HIS A 216 -24.23 9.43 7.04
CA HIS A 216 -23.15 10.09 6.34
C HIS A 216 -22.81 11.42 7.02
N LEU A 217 -21.61 11.48 7.63
CA LEU A 217 -21.06 12.72 8.14
C LEU A 217 -20.25 13.35 7.02
N GLN A 218 -20.90 14.28 6.30
CA GLN A 218 -20.28 14.96 5.15
C GLN A 218 -19.36 16.07 5.64
N VAL A 219 -18.17 15.70 6.08
CA VAL A 219 -17.14 16.60 6.63
C VAL A 219 -16.60 17.55 5.56
N LYS A 220 -16.23 18.80 5.93
CA LYS A 220 -15.46 19.66 5.04
C LYS A 220 -14.10 19.03 4.71
N PRO A 221 -13.56 19.20 3.48
CA PRO A 221 -12.21 18.74 3.18
C PRO A 221 -11.18 19.27 4.18
N GLY A 222 -10.46 18.36 4.86
CA GLY A 222 -9.53 18.72 5.94
C GLY A 222 -10.16 18.93 7.32
N GLY A 223 -11.48 18.69 7.47
CA GLY A 223 -12.21 18.83 8.73
C GLY A 223 -12.19 17.59 9.62
N ASP A 224 -11.54 16.53 9.20
CA ASP A 224 -11.60 15.20 9.83
C ASP A 224 -11.07 15.22 11.27
N ALA A 225 -9.97 15.92 11.56
CA ALA A 225 -9.41 16.02 12.90
C ALA A 225 -10.38 16.71 13.87
N PHE A 226 -11.04 17.79 13.43
CA PHE A 226 -12.06 18.49 14.23
C PHE A 226 -13.26 17.59 14.52
N LEU A 227 -13.74 16.86 13.52
CA LEU A 227 -14.86 15.94 13.68
C LEU A 227 -14.55 14.84 14.67
N LEU A 228 -13.42 14.14 14.49
CA LEU A 228 -13.05 13.03 15.36
C LEU A 228 -12.71 13.50 16.77
N ALA A 229 -12.06 14.66 16.95
CA ALA A 229 -11.83 15.26 18.26
C ALA A 229 -13.17 15.60 18.97
N ALA A 230 -14.16 16.10 18.24
CA ALA A 230 -15.50 16.34 18.77
C ALA A 230 -16.18 15.03 19.19
N MET A 231 -16.09 13.97 18.38
CA MET A 231 -16.69 12.67 18.71
C MET A 231 -16.05 12.05 19.96
N VAL A 232 -14.72 12.10 20.08
CA VAL A 232 -14.00 11.63 21.28
C VAL A 232 -14.39 12.49 22.51
N ALA A 233 -14.49 13.82 22.33
CA ALA A 233 -14.94 14.71 23.41
C ALA A 233 -16.37 14.36 23.89
N VAL A 234 -17.29 14.01 23.00
CA VAL A 234 -18.63 13.52 23.38
C VAL A 234 -18.53 12.25 24.25
N ILE A 235 -17.72 11.27 23.83
CA ILE A 235 -17.53 10.02 24.61
C ILE A 235 -17.01 10.31 26.01
N VAL A 236 -16.05 11.23 26.13
CA VAL A 236 -15.45 11.61 27.42
C VAL A 236 -16.43 12.42 28.28
N GLN A 237 -17.04 13.48 27.73
CA GLN A 237 -17.91 14.41 28.47
C GLN A 237 -19.24 13.78 28.90
N GLU A 238 -19.75 12.82 28.15
CA GLU A 238 -20.98 12.08 28.47
C GLU A 238 -20.72 10.76 29.23
N ASP A 239 -19.46 10.55 29.67
CA ASP A 239 -19.01 9.37 30.40
C ASP A 239 -19.39 8.02 29.76
N ARG A 240 -19.22 7.95 28.41
CA ARG A 240 -19.51 6.73 27.62
C ARG A 240 -18.28 5.87 27.40
N ILE A 241 -17.35 5.91 28.34
CA ILE A 241 -16.08 5.20 28.31
C ILE A 241 -16.28 3.79 28.84
N ALA A 242 -15.75 2.78 28.15
CA ALA A 242 -15.75 1.37 28.57
C ALA A 242 -14.72 1.11 29.69
N ARG A 243 -14.93 1.72 30.88
CA ARG A 243 -13.93 1.80 31.97
C ARG A 243 -13.44 0.42 32.43
N ASP A 244 -14.32 -0.56 32.60
CA ASP A 244 -13.92 -1.89 33.06
C ASP A 244 -13.05 -2.61 32.04
N TRP A 245 -13.39 -2.50 30.75
CA TRP A 245 -12.58 -3.05 29.69
C TRP A 245 -11.20 -2.36 29.59
N LEU A 246 -11.16 -1.03 29.72
CA LEU A 246 -9.90 -0.27 29.72
C LEU A 246 -9.04 -0.61 30.93
N ALA A 247 -9.62 -0.73 32.12
CA ALA A 247 -8.89 -1.12 33.33
C ALA A 247 -8.22 -2.50 33.16
N ALA A 248 -8.88 -3.43 32.44
CA ALA A 248 -8.32 -4.74 32.16
C ALA A 248 -7.18 -4.71 31.11
N HIS A 249 -7.27 -3.85 30.08
CA HIS A 249 -6.47 -4.01 28.88
C HIS A 249 -5.60 -2.78 28.51
N ALA A 250 -5.86 -1.60 29.06
CA ALA A 250 -5.22 -0.35 28.62
C ALA A 250 -4.63 0.46 29.77
N ASP A 251 -3.70 1.37 29.43
CA ASP A 251 -3.14 2.38 30.32
C ASP A 251 -3.24 3.77 29.68
N GLY A 252 -3.10 4.82 30.50
CA GLY A 252 -3.08 6.20 30.07
C GLY A 252 -4.43 6.88 29.97
N LEU A 253 -5.52 6.29 30.50
CA LEU A 253 -6.86 6.90 30.48
C LEU A 253 -6.89 8.25 31.20
N ASP A 254 -6.31 8.30 32.41
CA ASP A 254 -6.31 9.51 33.25
C ASP A 254 -5.49 10.66 32.61
N GLU A 255 -4.53 10.34 31.77
CA GLU A 255 -3.73 11.31 31.00
C GLU A 255 -4.53 11.84 29.81
N VAL A 256 -5.28 10.98 29.11
CA VAL A 256 -6.02 11.34 27.88
C VAL A 256 -7.28 12.14 28.18
N VAL A 257 -8.06 11.73 29.18
CA VAL A 257 -9.37 12.33 29.49
C VAL A 257 -9.36 13.85 29.63
N PRO A 258 -8.40 14.48 30.35
CA PRO A 258 -8.38 15.95 30.50
C PRO A 258 -8.29 16.72 29.18
N HIS A 259 -7.60 16.18 28.18
CA HIS A 259 -7.46 16.84 26.88
C HIS A 259 -8.78 16.97 26.12
N PHE A 260 -9.72 16.04 26.32
CA PHE A 260 -11.03 16.04 25.65
C PHE A 260 -12.15 16.63 26.50
N ALA A 261 -12.02 16.60 27.82
CA ALA A 261 -13.00 17.16 28.73
C ALA A 261 -13.17 18.68 28.56
N ALA A 262 -12.10 19.38 28.17
CA ALA A 262 -12.09 20.84 27.99
C ALA A 262 -12.47 21.30 26.57
N LEU A 263 -12.61 20.39 25.59
CA LEU A 263 -12.89 20.75 24.20
C LEU A 263 -14.37 21.13 23.99
N SER A 264 -14.62 22.18 23.23
CA SER A 264 -15.98 22.58 22.82
C SER A 264 -16.45 21.71 21.64
N VAL A 265 -17.36 20.77 21.90
CA VAL A 265 -17.96 19.93 20.85
C VAL A 265 -18.65 20.78 19.79
N ALA A 266 -19.37 21.83 20.21
CA ALA A 266 -20.07 22.75 19.29
C ALA A 266 -19.12 23.49 18.34
N GLU A 267 -17.99 24.00 18.84
CA GLU A 267 -17.01 24.71 18.01
C GLU A 267 -16.30 23.74 17.04
N LEU A 268 -15.89 22.55 17.50
CA LEU A 268 -15.24 21.56 16.66
C LEU A 268 -16.19 21.01 15.59
N ALA A 269 -17.46 20.76 15.92
CA ALA A 269 -18.48 20.37 14.97
C ALA A 269 -18.68 21.44 13.88
N ALA A 270 -18.81 22.72 14.29
CA ALA A 270 -18.92 23.85 13.37
C ALA A 270 -17.70 23.95 12.42
N LYS A 271 -16.48 23.78 12.93
CA LYS A 271 -15.25 23.74 12.13
C LYS A 271 -15.23 22.57 11.15
N SER A 272 -15.68 21.39 11.58
CA SER A 272 -15.77 20.21 10.72
C SER A 272 -16.82 20.35 9.61
N GLY A 273 -17.80 21.24 9.78
CA GLY A 273 -18.94 21.43 8.89
C GLY A 273 -20.07 20.41 9.08
N VAL A 274 -20.01 19.57 10.11
CA VAL A 274 -21.03 18.58 10.44
C VAL A 274 -21.90 19.13 11.57
N PRO A 275 -23.26 19.03 11.49
CA PRO A 275 -24.16 19.49 12.55
C PRO A 275 -23.83 18.82 13.89
N GLU A 276 -23.77 19.59 14.98
CA GLU A 276 -23.40 19.10 16.31
C GLU A 276 -24.25 17.91 16.76
N GLU A 277 -25.58 17.97 16.55
CA GLU A 277 -26.46 16.87 16.94
C GLU A 277 -26.14 15.57 16.20
N LEU A 278 -25.76 15.65 14.92
CA LEU A 278 -25.32 14.48 14.16
C LEU A 278 -24.00 13.93 14.68
N VAL A 279 -23.05 14.80 15.10
CA VAL A 279 -21.80 14.38 15.74
C VAL A 279 -22.10 13.65 17.06
N ARG A 280 -22.95 14.22 17.92
CA ARG A 280 -23.31 13.64 19.22
C ARG A 280 -24.06 12.32 19.07
N SER A 281 -25.08 12.26 18.22
CA SER A 281 -25.86 11.04 18.01
C SER A 281 -25.02 9.91 17.44
N THR A 282 -24.10 10.23 16.51
CA THR A 282 -23.18 9.24 15.94
C THR A 282 -22.16 8.73 16.98
N ALA A 283 -21.58 9.61 17.77
CA ALA A 283 -20.65 9.22 18.83
C ALA A 283 -21.32 8.32 19.87
N ARG A 284 -22.58 8.65 20.28
CA ARG A 284 -23.39 7.83 21.17
C ARG A 284 -23.69 6.45 20.56
N ARG A 285 -24.06 6.41 19.26
CA ARG A 285 -24.30 5.13 18.55
C ARG A 285 -23.09 4.22 18.53
N ILE A 286 -21.89 4.79 18.33
CA ILE A 286 -20.63 4.06 18.41
C ILE A 286 -20.38 3.55 19.82
N ALA A 287 -20.60 4.36 20.85
CA ALA A 287 -20.38 3.98 22.25
C ALA A 287 -21.34 2.89 22.73
N ASP A 288 -22.59 2.93 22.29
CA ASP A 288 -23.64 2.00 22.72
C ASP A 288 -23.60 0.67 21.94
N ALA A 289 -22.78 0.56 20.90
CA ALA A 289 -22.68 -0.64 20.08
C ALA A 289 -21.95 -1.77 20.80
N LYS A 290 -22.43 -3.00 20.64
CA LYS A 290 -21.76 -4.21 21.13
C LYS A 290 -20.39 -4.40 20.47
N SER A 291 -20.29 -4.02 19.18
CA SER A 291 -19.05 -4.10 18.42
C SER A 291 -19.00 -3.05 17.31
N VAL A 292 -17.81 -2.49 17.11
CA VAL A 292 -17.54 -1.49 16.07
C VAL A 292 -16.33 -1.93 15.26
N ALA A 293 -16.53 -2.18 13.97
CA ALA A 293 -15.47 -2.33 13.01
C ALA A 293 -15.20 -0.97 12.31
N SER A 294 -13.96 -0.55 12.26
CA SER A 294 -13.62 0.75 11.68
C SER A 294 -12.42 0.66 10.75
N PHE A 295 -12.41 1.51 9.71
CA PHE A 295 -11.29 1.60 8.75
C PHE A 295 -11.11 3.03 8.24
N GLU A 296 -9.95 3.62 8.51
CA GLU A 296 -9.49 4.84 7.88
C GLU A 296 -8.67 4.55 6.63
N ASP A 297 -8.71 5.41 5.60
CA ASP A 297 -7.93 5.21 4.39
C ASP A 297 -7.46 6.55 3.80
N LEU A 298 -6.97 6.50 2.57
CA LEU A 298 -6.26 7.59 1.87
C LEU A 298 -6.96 8.96 1.92
N GLY A 299 -8.28 9.00 2.10
CA GLY A 299 -9.03 10.25 2.24
C GLY A 299 -8.57 11.09 3.42
N VAL A 300 -8.15 10.45 4.52
CA VAL A 300 -7.66 11.12 5.73
C VAL A 300 -6.16 10.96 5.92
N GLN A 301 -5.57 9.86 5.45
CA GLN A 301 -4.14 9.59 5.60
C GLN A 301 -3.25 10.45 4.69
N MET A 302 -3.83 11.06 3.65
CA MET A 302 -3.17 12.02 2.74
C MET A 302 -3.83 13.39 2.85
N ASN A 303 -4.12 13.83 4.06
CA ASN A 303 -4.83 15.07 4.38
C ASN A 303 -4.09 15.83 5.50
N ARG A 304 -4.58 17.00 5.85
CA ARG A 304 -4.09 17.75 7.03
C ARG A 304 -4.33 16.91 8.29
N HIS A 305 -3.44 17.03 9.26
CA HIS A 305 -3.52 16.33 10.54
C HIS A 305 -3.59 14.80 10.44
N SER A 306 -3.05 14.20 9.37
CA SER A 306 -3.27 12.78 9.08
C SER A 306 -2.84 11.86 10.23
N THR A 307 -1.72 12.12 10.89
CA THR A 307 -1.25 11.34 12.05
C THR A 307 -2.16 11.55 13.27
N LEU A 308 -2.61 12.79 13.54
CA LEU A 308 -3.57 13.08 14.60
C LEU A 308 -4.92 12.42 14.33
N VAL A 309 -5.41 12.44 13.09
CA VAL A 309 -6.66 11.74 12.69
C VAL A 309 -6.56 10.25 13.00
N SER A 310 -5.45 9.61 12.68
CA SER A 310 -5.23 8.19 13.03
C SER A 310 -5.27 7.94 14.54
N TYR A 311 -4.70 8.84 15.34
CA TYR A 311 -4.76 8.77 16.80
C TYR A 311 -6.20 8.91 17.32
N LEU A 312 -6.91 9.95 16.88
CA LEU A 312 -8.30 10.20 17.27
C LEU A 312 -9.23 9.06 16.88
N HIS A 313 -9.03 8.48 15.70
CA HIS A 313 -9.75 7.29 15.25
C HIS A 313 -9.51 6.09 16.17
N LYS A 314 -8.24 5.80 16.51
CA LYS A 314 -7.91 4.71 17.45
C LYS A 314 -8.50 4.97 18.84
N LEU A 315 -8.42 6.21 19.36
CA LEU A 315 -9.04 6.56 20.63
C LEU A 315 -10.55 6.34 20.61
N LEU A 316 -11.26 6.76 19.56
CA LEU A 316 -12.71 6.61 19.45
C LEU A 316 -13.15 5.15 19.64
N VAL A 317 -12.46 4.20 19.01
CA VAL A 317 -12.81 2.78 19.08
C VAL A 317 -12.27 2.10 20.35
N LEU A 318 -11.12 2.50 20.87
CA LEU A 318 -10.53 1.91 22.06
C LEU A 318 -11.22 2.38 23.34
N LEU A 319 -11.58 3.67 23.44
CA LEU A 319 -12.33 4.20 24.59
C LEU A 319 -13.70 3.54 24.76
N THR A 320 -14.25 3.02 23.67
CA THR A 320 -15.54 2.29 23.65
C THR A 320 -15.37 0.75 23.66
N GLY A 321 -14.16 0.25 23.96
CA GLY A 321 -13.88 -1.18 24.16
C GLY A 321 -13.96 -2.04 22.89
N ASN A 322 -13.67 -1.48 21.72
CA ASN A 322 -13.83 -2.15 20.45
C ASN A 322 -12.52 -2.73 19.89
N PHE A 323 -11.92 -3.65 20.67
CA PHE A 323 -10.73 -4.40 20.26
C PHE A 323 -10.75 -5.80 20.93
N GLY A 324 -10.22 -6.82 20.24
CA GLY A 324 -10.05 -8.17 20.75
C GLY A 324 -11.35 -8.95 20.95
N LYS A 325 -12.40 -8.61 20.21
CA LYS A 325 -13.70 -9.30 20.21
C LYS A 325 -14.30 -9.35 18.80
N GLN A 326 -15.21 -10.29 18.58
CA GLN A 326 -15.91 -10.45 17.30
C GLN A 326 -16.61 -9.15 16.87
N GLY A 327 -16.49 -8.79 15.60
CA GLY A 327 -17.05 -7.57 15.03
C GLY A 327 -16.31 -6.29 15.40
N ALA A 328 -15.14 -6.37 16.02
CA ALA A 328 -14.32 -5.22 16.41
C ALA A 328 -12.91 -5.28 15.81
N GLY A 329 -12.01 -4.43 16.32
CA GLY A 329 -10.60 -4.43 15.94
C GLY A 329 -9.86 -5.69 16.43
N TYR A 330 -8.83 -6.10 15.67
CA TYR A 330 -7.98 -7.24 15.99
C TYR A 330 -6.55 -7.05 15.49
N ARG A 331 -5.63 -7.88 16.00
CA ARG A 331 -4.28 -8.03 15.46
C ARG A 331 -4.15 -9.40 14.78
N PRO A 332 -4.06 -9.45 13.44
CA PRO A 332 -3.93 -10.71 12.74
C PRO A 332 -2.55 -11.35 12.98
N SER A 333 -2.47 -12.65 12.84
CA SER A 333 -1.22 -13.35 12.55
C SER A 333 -0.63 -12.82 11.23
N ALA A 334 0.65 -13.00 11.01
CA ALA A 334 1.28 -12.60 9.73
C ALA A 334 2.39 -13.58 9.36
N LEU A 335 2.45 -13.93 8.08
CA LEU A 335 3.63 -14.65 7.55
C LEU A 335 4.82 -13.68 7.49
N VAL A 336 4.57 -12.45 7.06
CA VAL A 336 5.52 -11.33 7.07
C VAL A 336 4.81 -10.07 7.58
N PRO A 337 5.30 -9.41 8.63
CA PRO A 337 4.73 -8.16 9.11
C PRO A 337 5.13 -6.99 8.19
N LEU A 338 4.39 -6.75 7.11
CA LEU A 338 4.65 -5.64 6.19
C LEU A 338 4.30 -4.27 6.75
N ALA A 339 3.23 -4.18 7.54
CA ALA A 339 2.73 -2.95 8.11
C ALA A 339 3.42 -2.69 9.46
N SER A 340 4.61 -2.09 9.43
CA SER A 340 5.38 -1.72 10.62
C SER A 340 5.40 -0.21 10.81
N GLY A 341 5.11 0.24 12.03
CA GLY A 341 5.20 1.63 12.46
C GLY A 341 6.40 1.93 13.36
N GLY A 342 7.34 0.98 13.48
CA GLY A 342 8.50 1.14 14.35
C GLY A 342 9.31 2.40 14.01
N ASP A 343 9.62 3.20 15.02
CA ASP A 343 10.50 4.37 14.94
C ASP A 343 11.76 4.07 15.75
N SER A 344 12.84 3.77 15.06
CA SER A 344 14.15 3.50 15.67
C SER A 344 14.92 4.77 16.07
N GLY A 345 14.33 5.95 15.92
CA GLY A 345 15.01 7.23 16.06
C GLY A 345 15.87 7.63 14.86
N ARG A 346 15.95 6.80 13.82
CA ARG A 346 16.66 7.16 12.59
C ARG A 346 15.99 8.35 11.90
N ARG A 347 16.82 9.17 11.28
CA ARG A 347 16.42 10.33 10.49
C ARG A 347 17.06 10.25 9.12
N THR A 348 16.42 10.85 8.13
CA THR A 348 17.01 10.99 6.81
C THR A 348 18.25 11.86 6.85
N PRO A 349 19.26 11.60 6.00
CA PRO A 349 20.58 12.19 6.16
C PRO A 349 20.68 13.69 5.87
N VAL A 350 19.75 14.25 5.09
CA VAL A 350 19.75 15.65 4.66
C VAL A 350 18.69 16.47 5.37
N THR A 351 17.42 16.07 5.27
CA THR A 351 16.29 16.83 5.82
C THR A 351 16.02 16.53 7.30
N GLY A 352 16.60 15.46 7.86
CA GLY A 352 16.31 15.02 9.22
C GLY A 352 14.89 14.48 9.41
N ALA A 353 14.19 14.14 8.34
CA ALA A 353 12.83 13.60 8.41
C ALA A 353 12.79 12.24 9.12
N ARG A 354 11.68 11.96 9.80
CA ARG A 354 11.49 10.74 10.59
C ARG A 354 11.35 9.52 9.66
N ILE A 355 12.09 8.45 9.94
CA ILE A 355 11.99 7.17 9.23
C ILE A 355 11.08 6.25 10.05
N ILE A 356 9.90 5.96 9.53
CA ILE A 356 8.88 5.12 10.17
C ILE A 356 8.79 3.79 9.42
N GLY A 357 8.81 2.67 10.16
CA GLY A 357 8.79 1.32 9.56
C GLY A 357 9.97 1.04 8.63
N GLY A 358 11.08 1.77 8.81
CA GLY A 358 12.25 1.70 7.94
C GLY A 358 12.05 2.38 6.58
N LEU A 359 11.02 3.23 6.44
CA LEU A 359 10.68 3.93 5.20
C LEU A 359 11.00 5.42 5.31
N THR A 360 11.75 5.94 4.34
CA THR A 360 11.94 7.37 4.11
C THR A 360 10.63 7.98 3.60
N PRO A 361 10.14 9.09 4.16
CA PRO A 361 8.95 9.77 3.64
C PRO A 361 9.11 10.13 2.17
N CYS A 362 8.11 9.83 1.35
CA CYS A 362 8.19 10.07 -0.10
C CYS A 362 8.40 11.54 -0.47
N ASN A 363 7.80 12.45 0.29
CA ASN A 363 7.84 13.89 0.02
C ASN A 363 9.21 14.54 0.24
N VAL A 364 10.14 13.87 0.96
CA VAL A 364 11.49 14.42 1.18
C VAL A 364 12.52 13.86 0.20
N ILE A 365 12.20 12.83 -0.58
CA ILE A 365 13.14 12.21 -1.52
C ILE A 365 13.81 13.23 -2.45
N PRO A 366 13.10 14.19 -3.06
CA PRO A 366 13.74 15.20 -3.89
C PRO A 366 14.76 16.04 -3.11
N ASP A 367 14.47 16.41 -1.87
CA ASP A 367 15.37 17.21 -1.05
C ASP A 367 16.61 16.41 -0.61
N GLU A 368 16.44 15.11 -0.33
CA GLU A 368 17.54 14.17 -0.02
C GLU A 368 18.53 13.99 -1.20
N ILE A 369 18.09 14.30 -2.42
CA ILE A 369 18.89 14.18 -3.65
C ILE A 369 19.46 15.53 -4.09
N LEU A 370 18.63 16.57 -4.14
CA LEU A 370 18.96 17.84 -4.78
C LEU A 370 19.76 18.79 -3.88
N THR A 371 19.62 18.65 -2.56
CA THR A 371 20.36 19.50 -1.63
C THR A 371 21.85 19.18 -1.72
N ASP A 372 22.71 20.21 -1.84
CA ASP A 372 24.16 20.03 -1.82
C ASP A 372 24.64 19.67 -0.42
N HIS A 373 24.68 18.37 -0.15
CA HIS A 373 25.06 17.79 1.12
C HIS A 373 25.93 16.55 0.91
N PRO A 374 26.99 16.32 1.71
CA PRO A 374 27.91 15.19 1.51
C PRO A 374 27.22 13.82 1.61
N LYS A 375 26.15 13.72 2.40
CA LYS A 375 25.37 12.48 2.61
C LYS A 375 24.12 12.36 1.74
N ARG A 376 23.94 13.21 0.71
CA ARG A 376 22.79 13.13 -0.20
C ARG A 376 22.77 11.81 -0.96
N PHE A 377 21.63 11.37 -1.39
CA PHE A 377 21.55 10.21 -2.27
C PHE A 377 22.16 10.51 -3.64
N ARG A 378 22.94 9.55 -4.15
CA ARG A 378 23.70 9.63 -5.42
C ARG A 378 23.21 8.65 -6.46
N ALA A 379 22.69 7.51 -6.01
CA ALA A 379 22.14 6.50 -6.91
C ALA A 379 20.78 6.01 -6.42
N MET A 380 19.96 5.53 -7.34
CA MET A 380 18.64 4.97 -7.05
C MET A 380 18.41 3.67 -7.82
N LEU A 381 17.98 2.65 -7.10
CA LEU A 381 17.39 1.43 -7.67
C LEU A 381 15.87 1.51 -7.49
N VAL A 382 15.13 1.52 -8.59
CA VAL A 382 13.67 1.54 -8.61
C VAL A 382 13.16 0.18 -9.08
N GLU A 383 12.24 -0.41 -8.34
CA GLU A 383 11.67 -1.72 -8.67
C GLU A 383 10.15 -1.69 -8.54
N SER A 384 9.44 -2.04 -9.62
CA SER A 384 7.96 -2.12 -9.64
C SER A 384 7.29 -0.83 -9.13
N GLY A 385 7.85 0.32 -9.49
CA GLY A 385 7.40 1.62 -9.04
C GLY A 385 7.59 2.72 -10.07
N ASN A 386 6.79 3.78 -9.97
CA ASN A 386 6.84 4.91 -10.89
C ASN A 386 6.89 6.26 -10.14
N PRO A 387 7.95 6.50 -9.30
CA PRO A 387 8.03 7.67 -8.43
C PRO A 387 7.96 9.01 -9.20
N ALA A 388 8.49 9.09 -10.43
CA ALA A 388 8.41 10.28 -11.26
C ALA A 388 6.99 10.73 -11.62
N HIS A 389 6.00 9.82 -11.44
CA HIS A 389 4.59 10.06 -11.73
C HIS A 389 3.70 9.93 -10.50
N SER A 390 3.99 8.95 -9.63
CA SER A 390 3.08 8.52 -8.55
C SER A 390 3.24 9.30 -7.25
N LEU A 391 4.33 10.04 -7.07
CA LEU A 391 4.62 10.80 -5.86
C LEU A 391 4.26 12.27 -5.98
N ALA A 392 4.06 12.93 -4.85
CA ALA A 392 3.81 14.37 -4.80
C ALA A 392 4.92 15.15 -5.48
N ASP A 393 4.58 16.31 -6.03
CA ASP A 393 5.50 17.19 -6.73
C ASP A 393 6.25 16.47 -7.87
N GLY A 394 5.50 15.93 -8.82
CA GLY A 394 6.03 15.19 -9.95
C GLY A 394 7.17 15.90 -10.69
N PRO A 395 7.09 17.22 -10.99
CA PRO A 395 8.19 17.94 -11.61
C PRO A 395 9.49 17.94 -10.80
N ARG A 396 9.42 18.18 -9.47
CA ARG A 396 10.60 18.16 -8.60
C ARG A 396 11.19 16.76 -8.44
N MET A 397 10.32 15.74 -8.43
CA MET A 397 10.77 14.35 -8.40
C MET A 397 11.52 13.97 -9.68
N ARG A 398 11.06 14.41 -10.85
CA ARG A 398 11.77 14.18 -12.12
C ARG A 398 13.12 14.91 -12.16
N GLU A 399 13.19 16.14 -11.68
CA GLU A 399 14.44 16.88 -11.50
C GLU A 399 15.42 16.09 -10.62
N ALA A 400 14.96 15.61 -9.46
CA ALA A 400 15.77 14.83 -8.53
C ALA A 400 16.29 13.52 -9.15
N ILE A 401 15.42 12.75 -9.82
CA ILE A 401 15.82 11.50 -10.49
C ILE A 401 16.88 11.79 -11.57
N THR A 402 16.74 12.87 -12.32
CA THR A 402 17.68 13.26 -13.39
C THR A 402 19.03 13.72 -12.83
N ALA A 403 19.07 14.26 -11.61
CA ALA A 403 20.30 14.72 -10.95
C ALA A 403 21.14 13.59 -10.34
N LEU A 404 20.64 12.36 -10.28
CA LEU A 404 21.37 11.21 -9.75
C LEU A 404 22.49 10.74 -10.69
N GLU A 405 23.60 10.28 -10.11
CA GLU A 405 24.73 9.70 -10.84
C GLU A 405 24.40 8.35 -11.48
N LEU A 406 23.48 7.59 -10.85
CA LEU A 406 23.00 6.33 -11.38
C LEU A 406 21.54 6.10 -11.00
N VAL A 407 20.72 5.80 -12.00
CA VAL A 407 19.35 5.33 -11.83
C VAL A 407 19.17 4.04 -12.61
N VAL A 408 18.76 2.99 -11.94
CA VAL A 408 18.41 1.69 -12.53
C VAL A 408 16.95 1.40 -12.22
N VAL A 409 16.17 1.06 -13.25
CA VAL A 409 14.75 0.74 -13.11
C VAL A 409 14.49 -0.68 -13.55
N ILE A 410 13.83 -1.45 -12.69
CA ILE A 410 13.34 -2.81 -12.95
C ILE A 410 11.82 -2.70 -13.13
N ASP A 411 11.33 -2.90 -14.35
CA ASP A 411 9.91 -2.73 -14.69
C ASP A 411 9.53 -3.58 -15.92
N VAL A 412 8.25 -3.84 -16.09
CA VAL A 412 7.69 -4.50 -17.28
C VAL A 412 7.47 -3.56 -18.47
N ALA A 413 7.51 -2.24 -18.21
CA ALA A 413 7.20 -1.20 -19.19
C ALA A 413 8.16 -0.02 -19.10
N LEU A 414 8.30 0.74 -20.20
CA LEU A 414 9.03 2.00 -20.21
C LEU A 414 8.19 3.11 -19.59
N SER A 415 8.10 3.08 -18.23
CA SER A 415 7.35 4.04 -17.42
C SER A 415 8.01 5.44 -17.42
N GLU A 416 7.33 6.45 -16.86
CA GLU A 416 7.85 7.81 -16.73
C GLU A 416 9.18 7.85 -15.97
N THR A 417 9.33 7.01 -14.94
CA THR A 417 10.59 6.84 -14.22
C THR A 417 11.63 6.10 -15.05
N ALA A 418 11.23 5.03 -15.75
CA ALA A 418 12.15 4.28 -16.61
C ALA A 418 12.74 5.14 -17.74
N ARG A 419 11.96 6.10 -18.27
CA ARG A 419 12.45 7.06 -19.27
C ARG A 419 13.54 8.00 -18.76
N LEU A 420 13.68 8.16 -17.46
CA LEU A 420 14.73 8.98 -16.82
C LEU A 420 15.95 8.15 -16.40
N ALA A 421 15.84 6.82 -16.43
CA ALA A 421 16.88 5.91 -15.95
C ALA A 421 18.11 5.84 -16.86
N HIS A 422 19.26 5.46 -16.28
CA HIS A 422 20.47 5.09 -17.02
C HIS A 422 20.37 3.67 -17.60
N TYR A 423 19.73 2.76 -16.83
CA TYR A 423 19.43 1.39 -17.26
C TYR A 423 17.99 1.03 -16.94
N VAL A 424 17.34 0.33 -17.88
CA VAL A 424 16.03 -0.28 -17.66
C VAL A 424 16.17 -1.77 -17.88
N LEU A 425 15.82 -2.54 -16.83
CA LEU A 425 15.95 -3.99 -16.79
C LEU A 425 14.54 -4.62 -16.83
N PRO A 426 14.13 -5.20 -17.96
CA PRO A 426 12.80 -5.76 -18.11
C PRO A 426 12.66 -7.06 -17.33
N VAL A 427 11.46 -7.29 -16.75
CA VAL A 427 11.18 -8.50 -15.99
C VAL A 427 9.90 -9.20 -16.45
N ALA A 428 9.75 -10.45 -16.02
CA ALA A 428 8.56 -11.25 -16.21
C ALA A 428 7.32 -10.57 -15.59
N SER A 429 6.16 -10.75 -16.20
CA SER A 429 4.90 -10.28 -15.64
C SER A 429 4.53 -11.05 -14.38
N GLN A 430 3.56 -10.53 -13.61
CA GLN A 430 3.04 -11.22 -12.42
C GLN A 430 2.31 -12.54 -12.71
N PHE A 431 2.10 -12.90 -13.99
CA PHE A 431 1.53 -14.18 -14.41
C PHE A 431 2.58 -15.13 -15.02
N GLU A 432 3.82 -14.67 -15.20
CA GLU A 432 4.94 -15.39 -15.79
C GLU A 432 6.00 -15.81 -14.76
N LYS A 433 5.73 -15.67 -13.48
CA LYS A 433 6.61 -16.05 -12.35
C LYS A 433 5.77 -16.45 -11.15
N ALA A 434 6.37 -17.14 -10.18
CA ALA A 434 5.73 -17.29 -8.88
C ALA A 434 5.67 -15.96 -8.15
N GLU A 435 4.54 -15.68 -7.49
CA GLU A 435 4.35 -14.41 -6.80
C GLU A 435 3.41 -14.56 -5.61
N ALA A 436 3.48 -13.63 -4.67
CA ALA A 436 2.61 -13.58 -3.51
C ALA A 436 2.30 -12.16 -3.07
N THR A 437 1.21 -12.03 -2.33
CA THR A 437 0.86 -10.82 -1.58
C THR A 437 1.04 -11.09 -0.11
N PHE A 438 1.79 -10.24 0.59
CA PHE A 438 1.94 -10.31 2.05
C PHE A 438 0.97 -9.42 2.81
N PHE A 439 -0.04 -8.88 2.16
CA PHE A 439 -1.20 -8.27 2.80
C PHE A 439 -2.18 -9.35 3.24
N ASN A 440 -1.81 -10.11 4.27
CA ASN A 440 -2.60 -11.19 4.84
C ASN A 440 -3.09 -10.71 6.20
N PHE A 441 -4.31 -10.19 6.24
CA PHE A 441 -4.87 -9.49 7.40
C PHE A 441 -6.18 -10.09 7.86
N GLU A 442 -6.52 -11.28 7.42
CA GLU A 442 -7.76 -11.95 7.74
C GLU A 442 -7.73 -12.53 9.17
N PHE A 443 -8.92 -12.60 9.79
CA PHE A 443 -9.09 -13.10 11.15
C PHE A 443 -10.52 -13.64 11.33
N PRO A 444 -10.75 -14.69 12.08
CA PRO A 444 -9.80 -15.53 12.81
C PRO A 444 -8.96 -16.45 11.92
N ALA A 445 -9.45 -16.79 10.72
CA ALA A 445 -8.71 -17.61 9.77
C ALA A 445 -7.93 -16.71 8.79
N ASN A 446 -6.60 -16.79 8.86
CA ASN A 446 -5.73 -16.05 7.93
C ASN A 446 -5.16 -16.98 6.87
N TYR A 447 -4.99 -16.48 5.66
CA TYR A 447 -4.55 -17.26 4.52
C TYR A 447 -3.30 -16.67 3.86
N PHE A 448 -2.60 -17.51 3.11
CA PHE A 448 -1.52 -17.11 2.23
C PHE A 448 -1.65 -17.81 0.87
N HIS A 449 -1.50 -17.05 -0.21
CA HIS A 449 -1.57 -17.58 -1.56
C HIS A 449 -0.25 -17.38 -2.28
N LEU A 450 0.58 -18.43 -2.35
CA LEU A 450 1.73 -18.49 -3.23
C LEU A 450 1.25 -18.86 -4.63
N ARG A 451 1.15 -17.89 -5.51
CA ARG A 451 0.67 -18.06 -6.87
C ARG A 451 1.73 -18.71 -7.75
N ARG A 452 1.34 -19.76 -8.45
CA ARG A 452 2.18 -20.37 -9.48
C ARG A 452 2.27 -19.48 -10.72
N ALA A 453 3.41 -19.50 -11.42
CA ALA A 453 3.48 -19.00 -12.79
C ALA A 453 2.44 -19.69 -13.68
N LEU A 454 1.59 -18.93 -14.35
CA LEU A 454 0.59 -19.46 -15.30
C LEU A 454 1.15 -19.61 -16.71
N LEU A 455 2.16 -18.82 -17.02
CA LEU A 455 2.80 -18.69 -18.33
C LEU A 455 4.31 -18.75 -18.16
N GLU A 456 5.01 -19.30 -19.14
CA GLU A 456 6.45 -19.11 -19.23
C GLU A 456 6.77 -17.64 -19.45
N PRO A 457 7.88 -17.11 -18.93
CA PRO A 457 8.35 -15.77 -19.30
C PRO A 457 8.48 -15.62 -20.83
N LEU A 458 8.33 -14.41 -21.34
CA LEU A 458 8.71 -14.14 -22.72
C LEU A 458 10.20 -14.43 -22.92
N PRO A 459 10.62 -14.84 -24.15
CA PRO A 459 12.03 -15.14 -24.42
C PRO A 459 12.96 -13.99 -23.99
N GLY A 460 13.99 -14.32 -23.23
CA GLY A 460 14.97 -13.36 -22.73
C GLY A 460 14.55 -12.62 -21.45
N LEU A 461 13.35 -12.82 -20.91
CA LEU A 461 12.95 -12.23 -19.65
C LEU A 461 13.25 -13.14 -18.45
N PHE A 462 13.59 -12.50 -17.35
CA PHE A 462 13.81 -13.13 -16.04
C PHE A 462 12.80 -12.62 -15.03
N SER A 463 12.62 -13.39 -13.96
CA SER A 463 11.99 -12.85 -12.75
C SER A 463 12.95 -11.93 -12.00
N GLU A 464 12.43 -11.07 -11.13
CA GLU A 464 13.27 -10.23 -10.26
C GLU A 464 14.16 -11.07 -9.35
N ALA A 465 13.72 -12.27 -8.95
CA ALA A 465 14.54 -13.21 -8.17
C ALA A 465 15.83 -13.59 -8.92
N GLU A 466 15.72 -13.95 -10.20
CA GLU A 466 16.87 -14.25 -11.05
C GLU A 466 17.74 -13.01 -11.26
N LEU A 467 17.12 -11.85 -11.51
CA LEU A 467 17.83 -10.60 -11.71
C LEU A 467 18.68 -10.21 -10.49
N HIS A 468 18.07 -10.23 -9.30
CA HIS A 468 18.80 -9.93 -8.06
C HIS A 468 19.87 -10.97 -7.73
N ALA A 469 19.63 -12.24 -8.04
CA ALA A 469 20.64 -13.28 -7.86
C ALA A 469 21.87 -13.00 -8.74
N ARG A 470 21.69 -12.65 -10.01
CA ARG A 470 22.79 -12.27 -10.92
C ARG A 470 23.52 -11.01 -10.46
N LEU A 471 22.80 -10.00 -9.92
CA LEU A 471 23.44 -8.82 -9.34
C LEU A 471 24.29 -9.15 -8.11
N VAL A 472 23.78 -9.99 -7.20
CA VAL A 472 24.52 -10.46 -6.01
C VAL A 472 25.77 -11.26 -6.43
N GLU A 473 25.67 -12.09 -7.46
CA GLU A 473 26.78 -12.83 -8.06
C GLU A 473 27.83 -11.90 -8.67
N ALA A 474 27.40 -10.94 -9.49
CA ALA A 474 28.29 -9.97 -10.15
C ALA A 474 28.98 -9.05 -9.13
N LEU A 475 28.37 -8.80 -7.98
CA LEU A 475 28.96 -8.08 -6.84
C LEU A 475 29.89 -8.97 -6.00
N GLY A 476 30.09 -10.25 -6.37
CA GLY A 476 31.00 -11.19 -5.70
C GLY A 476 30.52 -11.64 -4.31
N ALA A 477 29.22 -11.54 -4.02
CA ALA A 477 28.70 -11.80 -2.68
C ALA A 477 27.99 -13.15 -2.51
N LEU A 478 27.77 -13.93 -3.58
CA LEU A 478 27.13 -15.24 -3.47
C LEU A 478 28.11 -16.28 -2.89
N PRO A 479 27.79 -16.95 -1.75
CA PRO A 479 28.62 -18.00 -1.19
C PRO A 479 28.37 -19.34 -1.92
N VAL A 480 29.06 -19.56 -3.04
CA VAL A 480 28.84 -20.72 -3.93
C VAL A 480 28.94 -22.07 -3.18
N ALA A 481 29.90 -22.19 -2.26
CA ALA A 481 30.05 -23.42 -1.46
C ALA A 481 28.86 -23.67 -0.53
N ALA A 482 28.29 -22.62 0.09
CA ALA A 482 27.10 -22.72 0.92
C ALA A 482 25.87 -23.11 0.09
N VAL A 483 25.69 -22.51 -1.10
CA VAL A 483 24.63 -22.89 -2.04
C VAL A 483 24.71 -24.37 -2.42
N ALA A 484 25.91 -24.86 -2.76
CA ALA A 484 26.12 -26.27 -3.11
C ALA A 484 25.81 -27.21 -1.92
N ALA A 485 26.25 -26.86 -0.71
CA ALA A 485 25.98 -27.62 0.51
C ALA A 485 24.47 -27.67 0.82
N LEU A 486 23.76 -26.55 0.71
CA LEU A 486 22.30 -26.46 0.89
C LEU A 486 21.56 -27.32 -0.15
N ARG A 487 21.99 -27.27 -1.41
CA ARG A 487 21.40 -28.08 -2.48
C ARG A 487 21.56 -29.57 -2.23
N ALA A 488 22.73 -30.00 -1.76
CA ALA A 488 22.98 -31.39 -1.37
C ALA A 488 22.10 -31.82 -0.18
N ALA A 489 21.99 -30.92 0.84
CA ALA A 489 21.16 -31.16 2.02
C ALA A 489 19.67 -31.27 1.69
N TRP A 490 19.15 -30.43 0.75
CA TRP A 490 17.76 -30.50 0.28
C TRP A 490 17.44 -31.87 -0.36
N ARG A 491 18.34 -32.39 -1.17
CA ARG A 491 18.21 -33.75 -1.78
C ARG A 491 18.24 -34.86 -0.74
N ALA A 492 18.93 -34.65 0.39
CA ALA A 492 18.98 -35.60 1.49
C ALA A 492 17.72 -35.58 2.37
N GLY A 493 16.96 -34.46 2.37
CA GLY A 493 15.69 -34.31 3.07
C GLY A 493 15.53 -33.00 3.80
N ARG A 494 14.28 -32.68 4.21
CA ARG A 494 13.92 -31.41 4.85
C ARG A 494 14.70 -31.16 6.15
N ALA A 495 14.83 -32.17 7.01
CA ALA A 495 15.55 -32.06 8.28
C ALA A 495 17.03 -31.71 8.07
N GLN A 496 17.67 -32.36 7.09
CA GLN A 496 19.07 -32.11 6.72
C GLN A 496 19.25 -30.70 6.15
N PHE A 497 18.33 -30.28 5.29
CA PHE A 497 18.34 -28.94 4.70
C PHE A 497 18.24 -27.86 5.80
N ARG A 498 17.26 -28.01 6.70
CA ARG A 498 17.06 -27.09 7.81
C ARG A 498 18.29 -27.02 8.72
N ALA A 499 18.83 -28.18 9.13
CA ALA A 499 20.03 -28.25 9.95
C ALA A 499 21.21 -27.53 9.28
N LYS A 500 21.43 -27.78 7.98
CA LYS A 500 22.52 -27.15 7.22
C LYS A 500 22.30 -25.64 7.03
N PHE A 501 21.07 -25.18 6.81
CA PHE A 501 20.79 -23.76 6.68
C PHE A 501 21.11 -23.00 7.96
N PHE A 502 20.65 -23.48 9.12
CA PHE A 502 20.90 -22.83 10.40
C PHE A 502 22.36 -22.96 10.87
N GLU A 503 23.05 -24.04 10.55
CA GLU A 503 24.50 -24.17 10.76
C GLU A 503 25.27 -23.08 9.99
N LEU A 504 24.98 -22.92 8.69
CA LEU A 504 25.61 -21.91 7.84
C LEU A 504 25.26 -20.48 8.28
N ALA A 505 23.99 -20.24 8.62
CA ALA A 505 23.54 -18.93 9.13
C ALA A 505 24.20 -18.55 10.45
N GLY A 506 24.51 -19.53 11.31
CA GLY A 506 25.23 -19.32 12.56
C GLY A 506 26.72 -19.07 12.37
N SER A 507 27.35 -19.75 11.41
CA SER A 507 28.78 -19.58 11.11
C SER A 507 29.07 -18.35 10.23
N GLU A 508 28.14 -17.98 9.36
CA GLU A 508 28.24 -16.88 8.41
C GLU A 508 27.00 -15.94 8.52
N PRO A 509 26.90 -15.06 9.52
CA PRO A 509 25.72 -14.22 9.73
C PRO A 509 25.34 -13.33 8.52
N ARG A 510 26.29 -13.02 7.65
CA ARG A 510 26.04 -12.28 6.40
C ARG A 510 25.11 -13.03 5.45
N LEU A 511 25.06 -14.37 5.54
CA LEU A 511 24.18 -15.21 4.76
C LEU A 511 22.70 -14.84 4.98
N LEU A 512 22.30 -14.46 6.19
CA LEU A 512 20.94 -14.06 6.49
C LEU A 512 20.50 -12.82 5.70
N GLY A 513 21.42 -11.86 5.47
CA GLY A 513 21.14 -10.67 4.66
C GLY A 513 20.86 -10.96 3.19
N ILE A 514 21.34 -12.10 2.68
CA ILE A 514 21.16 -12.53 1.29
C ILE A 514 20.39 -13.86 1.18
N ALA A 515 19.79 -14.32 2.27
CA ALA A 515 19.10 -15.59 2.36
C ALA A 515 18.08 -15.86 1.23
N PRO A 516 17.26 -14.89 0.79
CA PRO A 516 16.34 -15.10 -0.34
C PRO A 516 17.09 -15.58 -1.60
N VAL A 517 18.19 -14.93 -1.95
CA VAL A 517 19.01 -15.29 -3.13
C VAL A 517 19.70 -16.64 -2.93
N VAL A 518 20.24 -16.91 -1.74
CA VAL A 518 20.86 -18.20 -1.43
C VAL A 518 19.86 -19.34 -1.53
N LEU A 519 18.65 -19.17 -1.00
CA LEU A 519 17.57 -20.16 -1.10
C LEU A 519 17.13 -20.35 -2.55
N TYR A 520 16.96 -19.27 -3.31
CA TYR A 520 16.61 -19.35 -4.73
C TYR A 520 17.65 -20.17 -5.52
N ARG A 521 18.94 -19.89 -5.35
CA ARG A 521 20.03 -20.62 -6.02
C ARG A 521 20.17 -22.08 -5.54
N ALA A 522 19.86 -22.33 -4.27
CA ALA A 522 19.98 -23.68 -3.71
C ALA A 522 18.82 -24.61 -4.13
N ILE A 523 17.59 -24.10 -4.09
CA ILE A 523 16.41 -24.96 -4.23
C ILE A 523 15.37 -24.50 -5.26
N GLY A 524 15.48 -23.28 -5.82
CA GLY A 524 14.45 -22.74 -6.71
C GLY A 524 14.09 -23.65 -7.88
N ASP A 525 15.08 -24.20 -8.58
CA ASP A 525 14.91 -25.13 -9.68
C ASP A 525 14.58 -26.59 -9.25
N LEU A 526 14.60 -26.86 -7.95
CA LEU A 526 14.18 -28.14 -7.37
C LEU A 526 12.74 -28.11 -6.85
N LEU A 527 12.10 -26.93 -6.83
CA LEU A 527 10.69 -26.78 -6.50
C LEU A 527 9.81 -27.23 -7.68
N PRO A 528 8.52 -27.49 -7.45
CA PRO A 528 7.59 -27.76 -8.54
C PRO A 528 7.63 -26.65 -9.59
N HIS A 529 7.47 -27.02 -10.86
CA HIS A 529 7.48 -26.08 -11.99
C HIS A 529 6.57 -24.86 -11.74
N GLY A 530 7.10 -23.68 -12.01
CA GLY A 530 6.39 -22.41 -11.83
C GLY A 530 6.39 -21.87 -10.38
N PHE A 531 7.26 -22.40 -9.49
CA PHE A 531 7.40 -21.95 -8.10
C PHE A 531 8.84 -21.54 -7.71
N ALA A 532 9.75 -21.41 -8.66
CA ALA A 532 11.17 -21.15 -8.35
C ALA A 532 11.37 -19.95 -7.41
N GLU A 533 10.68 -18.83 -7.65
CA GLU A 533 10.76 -17.61 -6.84
C GLU A 533 10.18 -17.79 -5.42
N GLY A 534 9.37 -18.83 -5.21
CA GLY A 534 8.82 -19.21 -3.92
C GLY A 534 9.85 -19.81 -2.95
N ALA A 535 11.09 -20.05 -3.38
CA ALA A 535 12.14 -20.64 -2.53
C ALA A 535 12.35 -19.88 -1.21
N ALA A 536 12.29 -18.55 -1.25
CA ALA A 536 12.43 -17.71 -0.07
C ALA A 536 11.29 -17.89 0.96
N VAL A 537 10.10 -18.36 0.52
CA VAL A 537 8.93 -18.55 1.40
C VAL A 537 9.18 -19.69 2.40
N TRP A 538 10.06 -20.65 2.09
CA TRP A 538 10.47 -21.68 3.05
C TRP A 538 10.99 -21.05 4.37
N GLY A 539 11.87 -20.06 4.27
CA GLY A 539 12.39 -19.37 5.45
C GLY A 539 11.30 -18.61 6.23
N LEU A 540 10.33 -18.05 5.53
CA LEU A 540 9.20 -17.35 6.16
C LEU A 540 8.29 -18.32 6.93
N CYS A 541 8.07 -19.53 6.40
CA CYS A 541 7.34 -20.59 7.11
C CYS A 541 8.05 -21.00 8.40
N GLN A 542 9.39 -21.10 8.40
CA GLN A 542 10.17 -21.39 9.61
C GLN A 542 9.97 -20.32 10.68
N ILE A 543 10.00 -19.04 10.30
CA ILE A 543 9.78 -17.91 11.20
C ILE A 543 8.33 -17.90 11.74
N ALA A 544 7.34 -18.13 10.88
CA ALA A 544 5.93 -18.15 11.26
C ALA A 544 5.65 -19.26 12.28
N ALA A 545 6.18 -20.47 12.06
CA ALA A 545 6.00 -21.58 12.99
C ALA A 545 6.63 -21.35 14.36
N GLN A 546 7.74 -20.61 14.43
CA GLN A 546 8.35 -20.23 15.72
C GLN A 546 7.53 -19.20 16.49
N ARG A 547 6.84 -18.28 15.78
CA ARG A 547 6.12 -17.17 16.41
C ARG A 547 4.69 -17.51 16.80
N GLN A 548 4.02 -18.40 16.06
CA GLN A 548 2.57 -18.63 16.14
C GLN A 548 2.19 -20.10 15.95
N LEU A 549 2.92 -21.01 16.62
CA LEU A 549 2.76 -22.47 16.45
C LEU A 549 1.33 -22.94 16.73
N GLU A 550 0.71 -22.44 17.80
CA GLU A 550 -0.66 -22.82 18.18
C GLU A 550 -1.68 -22.46 17.10
N SER A 551 -1.54 -21.28 16.49
CA SER A 551 -2.40 -20.85 15.38
C SER A 551 -2.22 -21.73 14.14
N LEU A 552 -0.98 -22.19 13.88
CA LEU A 552 -0.69 -23.15 12.80
C LEU A 552 -1.30 -24.54 13.11
N HIS A 553 -1.21 -25.00 14.36
CA HIS A 553 -1.83 -26.26 14.79
C HIS A 553 -3.34 -26.28 14.57
N ARG A 554 -4.02 -25.18 14.93
CA ARG A 554 -5.45 -25.04 14.68
C ARG A 554 -5.80 -25.03 13.20
N ALA A 555 -4.88 -24.54 12.36
CA ALA A 555 -5.01 -24.58 10.90
C ALA A 555 -4.68 -25.97 10.29
N GLY A 556 -4.29 -26.95 11.11
CA GLY A 556 -4.02 -28.33 10.70
C GLY A 556 -2.54 -28.67 10.46
N PHE A 557 -1.60 -27.78 10.76
CA PHE A 557 -0.16 -28.02 10.64
C PHE A 557 0.41 -28.58 11.96
N ALA A 558 0.24 -29.87 12.19
CA ALA A 558 0.61 -30.53 13.43
C ALA A 558 2.12 -30.73 13.58
N GLY A 559 2.56 -31.06 14.81
CA GLY A 559 3.94 -31.37 15.15
C GLY A 559 4.74 -30.19 15.71
N PRO A 560 6.02 -30.39 16.05
CA PRO A 560 6.90 -29.32 16.49
C PRO A 560 7.09 -28.26 15.40
N ALA A 561 7.47 -27.03 15.79
CA ALA A 561 7.57 -25.89 14.89
C ALA A 561 8.31 -26.15 13.56
N PRO A 562 9.45 -26.88 13.54
CA PRO A 562 10.13 -27.17 12.27
C PRO A 562 9.34 -28.06 11.31
N GLU A 563 8.56 -29.02 11.84
CA GLU A 563 7.74 -29.93 11.03
C GLU A 563 6.48 -29.23 10.54
N ALA A 564 5.84 -28.44 11.39
CA ALA A 564 4.69 -27.59 11.04
C ALA A 564 5.08 -26.59 9.94
N ALA A 565 6.27 -25.99 10.01
CA ALA A 565 6.80 -25.08 8.99
C ALA A 565 7.00 -25.77 7.62
N ASP A 566 7.60 -26.97 7.61
CA ASP A 566 7.80 -27.72 6.38
C ASP A 566 6.46 -28.19 5.78
N ALA A 567 5.51 -28.62 6.62
CA ALA A 567 4.15 -28.98 6.19
C ALA A 567 3.39 -27.80 5.60
N LEU A 568 3.50 -26.61 6.22
CA LEU A 568 2.94 -25.39 5.67
C LEU A 568 3.55 -25.06 4.31
N PHE A 569 4.88 -25.10 4.17
CA PHE A 569 5.54 -24.83 2.90
C PHE A 569 5.09 -25.79 1.80
N ASP A 570 5.02 -27.09 2.11
CA ASP A 570 4.56 -28.10 1.15
C ASP A 570 3.08 -27.88 0.75
N ALA A 571 2.21 -27.49 1.70
CA ALA A 571 0.82 -27.13 1.42
C ALA A 571 0.71 -25.91 0.50
N LEU A 572 1.56 -24.87 0.70
CA LEU A 572 1.61 -23.69 -0.16
C LEU A 572 2.01 -24.03 -1.59
N LEU A 573 2.98 -24.93 -1.77
CA LEU A 573 3.40 -25.40 -3.11
C LEU A 573 2.34 -26.29 -3.80
N ALA A 574 1.52 -27.00 -3.02
CA ALA A 574 0.47 -27.87 -3.55
C ALA A 574 -0.83 -27.12 -3.88
N SER A 575 -1.08 -26.00 -3.21
CA SER A 575 -2.34 -25.25 -3.35
C SER A 575 -2.43 -24.50 -4.68
N LYS A 576 -3.67 -24.37 -5.18
CA LYS A 576 -4.01 -23.56 -6.36
C LYS A 576 -4.68 -22.24 -6.00
N SER A 577 -5.35 -22.16 -4.85
CA SER A 577 -6.26 -21.08 -4.48
C SER A 577 -5.89 -20.41 -3.14
N GLY A 578 -4.72 -20.76 -2.57
CA GLY A 578 -4.29 -20.30 -1.26
C GLY A 578 -4.54 -21.32 -0.13
N VAL A 579 -3.90 -21.09 0.99
CA VAL A 579 -3.90 -21.97 2.18
C VAL A 579 -4.24 -21.13 3.40
N VAL A 580 -5.20 -21.56 4.21
CA VAL A 580 -5.38 -21.04 5.56
C VAL A 580 -4.18 -21.52 6.38
N PHE A 581 -3.30 -20.59 6.77
CA PHE A 581 -2.07 -20.95 7.47
C PHE A 581 -2.17 -20.78 8.97
N SER A 582 -3.13 -19.99 9.44
CA SER A 582 -3.36 -19.80 10.86
C SER A 582 -4.86 -19.65 11.17
N ILE A 583 -5.26 -20.13 12.33
CA ILE A 583 -6.58 -19.88 12.92
C ILE A 583 -6.33 -19.35 14.33
N ASP A 584 -6.83 -18.15 14.62
CA ASP A 584 -6.59 -17.41 15.85
C ASP A 584 -7.84 -17.33 16.70
N ASP A 585 -7.67 -17.30 18.04
CA ASP A 585 -8.72 -16.90 18.96
C ASP A 585 -8.71 -15.39 19.19
N TRP A 586 -9.85 -14.81 19.58
CA TRP A 586 -9.97 -13.35 19.75
C TRP A 586 -9.03 -12.80 20.83
N GLU A 587 -8.80 -13.55 21.91
CA GLU A 587 -7.89 -13.20 22.99
C GLU A 587 -6.43 -13.10 22.55
N GLU A 588 -6.04 -13.78 21.47
CA GLU A 588 -4.69 -13.70 20.90
C GLU A 588 -4.38 -12.29 20.34
N SER A 589 -5.41 -11.50 20.04
CA SER A 589 -5.23 -10.10 19.69
C SER A 589 -4.58 -9.30 20.82
N PHE A 590 -4.94 -9.59 22.08
CA PHE A 590 -4.31 -8.98 23.25
C PHE A 590 -2.90 -9.53 23.47
N ALA A 591 -2.69 -10.84 23.29
CA ALA A 591 -1.37 -11.46 23.41
C ALA A 591 -0.36 -10.89 22.38
N ARG A 592 -0.86 -10.37 21.25
CA ARG A 592 -0.06 -9.71 20.21
C ARG A 592 0.11 -8.21 20.40
N VAL A 593 -0.37 -7.63 21.50
CA VAL A 593 -0.04 -6.24 21.86
C VAL A 593 1.44 -6.18 22.26
N GLU A 594 2.26 -5.54 21.41
CA GLU A 594 3.72 -5.52 21.55
C GLU A 594 4.24 -4.16 22.06
N THR A 595 3.49 -3.53 22.94
CA THR A 595 3.92 -2.39 23.75
C THR A 595 4.87 -2.86 24.87
N PRO A 596 5.67 -1.98 25.50
CA PRO A 596 6.65 -2.39 26.50
C PRO A 596 6.08 -3.18 27.68
N ASN A 597 4.84 -2.88 28.08
CA ASN A 597 4.16 -3.56 29.20
C ASN A 597 3.04 -4.51 28.74
N ARG A 598 2.94 -4.79 27.44
CA ARG A 598 1.93 -5.66 26.84
C ARG A 598 0.48 -5.19 27.05
N ARG A 599 0.27 -3.88 27.32
CA ARG A 599 -1.05 -3.26 27.45
C ARG A 599 -1.24 -2.20 26.39
N ILE A 600 -2.48 -1.96 26.01
CA ILE A 600 -2.84 -0.88 25.06
C ILE A 600 -2.43 0.47 25.67
N GLN A 601 -1.71 1.29 24.95
CA GLN A 601 -1.32 2.64 25.38
C GLN A 601 -2.27 3.66 24.78
N LEU A 602 -3.07 4.34 25.59
CA LEU A 602 -4.00 5.35 25.12
C LEU A 602 -3.28 6.71 24.91
N ALA A 603 -2.30 7.01 25.74
CA ALA A 603 -1.56 8.26 25.72
C ALA A 603 -0.49 8.27 24.62
N VAL A 604 -0.52 9.30 23.77
CA VAL A 604 0.50 9.60 22.74
C VAL A 604 0.87 11.07 22.85
N PRO A 605 1.74 11.43 23.83
CA PRO A 605 2.04 12.82 24.17
C PRO A 605 2.56 13.66 22.99
N GLU A 606 3.22 13.03 22.02
CA GLU A 606 3.75 13.70 20.83
C GLU A 606 2.65 14.40 19.99
N LEU A 607 1.37 14.04 20.18
CA LEU A 607 0.24 14.61 19.42
C LEU A 607 -0.61 15.59 20.23
N TYR A 608 -0.31 15.81 21.52
CA TYR A 608 -1.15 16.65 22.39
C TYR A 608 -1.09 18.14 22.03
N ASP A 609 0.07 18.64 21.62
CA ASP A 609 0.19 20.03 21.16
C ASP A 609 -0.64 20.28 19.91
N GLU A 610 -0.63 19.36 18.94
CA GLU A 610 -1.46 19.45 17.73
C GLU A 610 -2.95 19.33 18.06
N LEU A 611 -3.33 18.41 18.96
CA LEU A 611 -4.70 18.27 19.43
C LEU A 611 -5.19 19.58 20.11
N GLY A 612 -4.36 20.16 21.00
CA GLY A 612 -4.68 21.43 21.67
C GLY A 612 -4.82 22.59 20.69
N ALA A 613 -4.02 22.63 19.64
CA ALA A 613 -4.06 23.67 18.61
C ALA A 613 -5.38 23.69 17.82
N LEU A 614 -6.10 22.58 17.70
CA LEU A 614 -7.39 22.51 16.99
C LEU A 614 -8.42 23.52 17.56
N ALA A 615 -8.38 23.80 18.86
CA ALA A 615 -9.29 24.74 19.48
C ALA A 615 -9.15 26.18 18.92
N SER A 616 -7.92 26.61 18.63
CA SER A 616 -7.60 27.95 18.10
C SER A 616 -7.44 27.99 16.57
N GLU A 617 -7.22 26.84 15.93
CA GLU A 617 -7.06 26.77 14.49
C GLU A 617 -8.36 27.15 13.76
N PRO A 618 -8.31 27.96 12.68
CA PRO A 618 -9.51 28.30 11.90
C PRO A 618 -10.09 27.05 11.22
N ALA A 619 -11.38 27.08 10.94
CA ALA A 619 -12.03 26.03 10.15
C ALA A 619 -11.26 25.82 8.82
N PRO A 620 -11.13 24.57 8.36
CA PRO A 620 -10.47 24.31 7.09
C PRO A 620 -11.24 24.98 5.95
N GLY A 621 -10.52 25.59 5.03
CA GLY A 621 -11.11 26.34 3.93
C GLY A 621 -10.07 26.67 2.88
N SER A 622 -10.55 27.38 1.88
CA SER A 622 -9.77 27.98 0.79
C SER A 622 -9.47 29.44 1.11
N ASP A 623 -8.49 30.00 0.43
CA ASP A 623 -8.19 31.43 0.45
C ASP A 623 -8.75 32.16 -0.79
N ALA A 624 -8.62 33.48 -0.84
CA ALA A 624 -9.17 34.27 -1.94
C ALA A 624 -8.46 33.98 -3.28
N GLU A 625 -7.19 33.59 -3.26
CA GLU A 625 -6.41 33.25 -4.44
C GLU A 625 -6.75 31.84 -4.95
N PHE A 626 -7.00 30.91 -4.03
CA PHE A 626 -7.34 29.52 -4.32
C PHE A 626 -8.66 29.16 -3.63
N PRO A 627 -9.82 29.54 -4.24
CA PRO A 627 -11.13 29.44 -3.57
C PRO A 627 -11.70 28.02 -3.50
N PHE A 628 -11.01 27.02 -4.03
CA PHE A 628 -11.40 25.62 -3.98
C PHE A 628 -10.37 24.77 -3.24
N VAL A 629 -10.84 23.65 -2.69
CA VAL A 629 -9.99 22.56 -2.20
C VAL A 629 -10.05 21.42 -3.21
N LEU A 630 -8.90 21.08 -3.78
CA LEU A 630 -8.74 19.95 -4.69
C LEU A 630 -8.37 18.68 -3.90
N SER A 631 -9.20 17.64 -4.04
CA SER A 631 -8.82 16.27 -3.71
C SER A 631 -8.08 15.66 -4.91
N ALA A 632 -6.76 15.66 -4.86
CA ALA A 632 -5.91 15.06 -5.87
C ALA A 632 -5.87 13.53 -5.70
N GLY A 633 -6.21 12.78 -6.75
CA GLY A 633 -6.10 11.32 -6.74
C GLY A 633 -7.31 10.58 -6.17
N GLU A 634 -8.54 10.98 -6.52
CA GLU A 634 -9.76 10.22 -6.20
C GLU A 634 -9.72 8.82 -6.83
N ARG A 635 -10.14 7.81 -6.07
CA ARG A 635 -10.38 6.46 -6.64
C ARG A 635 -11.77 6.39 -7.23
N ARG A 636 -11.85 6.06 -8.52
CA ARG A 636 -13.10 5.84 -9.28
C ARG A 636 -13.17 4.40 -9.79
N SER A 637 -14.28 4.04 -10.43
CA SER A 637 -14.41 2.74 -11.09
C SER A 637 -13.26 2.51 -12.07
N PHE A 638 -12.75 1.30 -12.12
CA PHE A 638 -11.58 0.91 -12.93
C PHE A 638 -10.28 1.73 -12.63
N THR A 639 -10.13 2.30 -11.45
CA THR A 639 -8.87 2.91 -11.03
C THR A 639 -7.96 1.87 -10.39
N ALA A 640 -6.74 1.71 -10.91
CA ALA A 640 -5.72 0.79 -10.41
C ALA A 640 -4.31 1.41 -10.47
N ASN A 641 -4.16 2.65 -10.01
CA ASN A 641 -2.93 3.43 -10.08
C ASN A 641 -2.31 3.40 -11.51
N THR A 642 -0.99 3.23 -11.64
CA THR A 642 -0.30 3.17 -12.93
C THR A 642 -0.01 1.74 -13.43
N ILE A 643 -0.53 0.71 -12.75
CA ILE A 643 -0.42 -0.69 -13.22
C ILE A 643 -1.07 -0.82 -14.60
N MET A 644 -2.19 -0.15 -14.79
CA MET A 644 -2.94 -0.14 -16.04
C MET A 644 -2.65 1.14 -16.81
N ARG A 645 -1.68 1.06 -17.71
CA ARG A 645 -1.23 2.19 -18.52
C ARG A 645 -2.14 2.45 -19.75
N ASN A 646 -2.72 1.39 -20.32
CA ASN A 646 -3.62 1.50 -21.47
C ASN A 646 -4.92 2.26 -21.12
N PRO A 647 -5.24 3.41 -21.72
CA PRO A 647 -6.44 4.19 -21.41
C PRO A 647 -7.75 3.45 -21.67
N GLU A 648 -7.75 2.43 -22.54
CA GLU A 648 -8.91 1.55 -22.79
C GLU A 648 -9.33 0.74 -21.56
N TRP A 649 -8.47 0.64 -20.54
CA TRP A 649 -8.80 0.07 -19.23
C TRP A 649 -10.08 0.70 -18.64
N ARG A 650 -10.23 2.01 -18.79
CA ARG A 650 -11.37 2.76 -18.28
C ARG A 650 -12.49 2.76 -19.30
N LYS A 651 -13.58 2.04 -19.00
CA LYS A 651 -14.77 2.02 -19.83
C LYS A 651 -15.53 3.36 -19.81
N LYS A 652 -15.49 4.04 -18.66
CA LYS A 652 -16.10 5.35 -18.41
C LYS A 652 -15.04 6.31 -17.91
N ASP A 653 -15.22 7.59 -18.13
CA ASP A 653 -14.31 8.65 -17.68
C ASP A 653 -12.83 8.37 -18.08
N LYS A 654 -12.61 8.09 -19.35
CA LYS A 654 -11.28 7.75 -19.90
C LYS A 654 -10.25 8.85 -19.67
N SER A 655 -10.66 10.12 -19.75
CA SER A 655 -9.80 11.30 -19.58
C SER A 655 -9.72 11.80 -18.14
N GLY A 656 -10.55 11.31 -17.22
CA GLY A 656 -10.54 11.72 -15.82
C GLY A 656 -10.99 13.16 -15.59
N ALA A 657 -12.28 13.41 -15.73
CA ALA A 657 -12.82 14.76 -15.57
C ALA A 657 -12.69 15.29 -14.13
N LEU A 658 -12.51 16.61 -14.01
CA LEU A 658 -12.65 17.34 -12.76
C LEU A 658 -14.11 17.29 -12.31
N ARG A 659 -14.38 16.73 -11.14
CA ARG A 659 -15.69 16.80 -10.50
C ARG A 659 -15.84 18.10 -9.74
N ILE A 660 -16.95 18.81 -10.00
CA ILE A 660 -17.28 20.09 -9.37
C ILE A 660 -18.79 20.14 -9.09
N HIS A 661 -19.16 20.82 -7.98
CA HIS A 661 -20.57 21.03 -7.65
C HIS A 661 -21.26 21.92 -8.71
N PRO A 662 -22.54 21.62 -9.12
CA PRO A 662 -23.23 22.40 -10.15
C PRO A 662 -23.37 23.89 -9.84
N ASP A 663 -23.49 24.28 -8.56
CA ASP A 663 -23.58 25.70 -8.17
C ASP A 663 -22.28 26.43 -8.39
N ASP A 664 -21.14 25.80 -8.04
CA ASP A 664 -19.82 26.36 -8.31
C ASP A 664 -19.55 26.48 -9.80
N ALA A 665 -19.90 25.44 -10.55
CA ALA A 665 -19.74 25.45 -12.00
C ALA A 665 -20.51 26.59 -12.65
N ARG A 666 -21.79 26.81 -12.24
CA ARG A 666 -22.59 27.96 -12.71
C ARG A 666 -21.96 29.30 -12.37
N ARG A 667 -21.44 29.45 -11.14
CA ARG A 667 -20.80 30.68 -10.68
C ARG A 667 -19.59 31.07 -11.50
N ILE A 668 -18.82 30.10 -12.04
CA ILE A 668 -17.58 30.32 -12.80
C ILE A 668 -17.75 30.01 -14.30
N GLY A 669 -19.00 29.82 -14.79
CA GLY A 669 -19.31 29.66 -16.20
C GLY A 669 -18.95 28.28 -16.80
N LEU A 670 -18.78 27.27 -15.98
CA LEU A 670 -18.51 25.88 -16.44
C LEU A 670 -19.81 25.13 -16.74
N ARG A 671 -19.71 24.16 -17.66
CA ARG A 671 -20.80 23.24 -18.04
C ARG A 671 -20.31 21.81 -18.10
N GLU A 672 -21.24 20.87 -18.07
CA GLU A 672 -20.95 19.44 -18.26
C GLU A 672 -20.20 19.20 -19.58
N GLY A 673 -19.12 18.41 -19.53
CA GLY A 673 -18.24 18.12 -20.66
C GLY A 673 -17.40 19.32 -21.14
N GLY A 674 -17.51 20.49 -20.49
CA GLY A 674 -16.69 21.65 -20.79
C GLY A 674 -15.24 21.43 -20.39
N ARG A 675 -14.40 22.46 -20.59
CA ARG A 675 -13.00 22.45 -20.19
C ARG A 675 -12.74 23.48 -19.10
N ALA A 676 -11.87 23.14 -18.17
CA ALA A 676 -11.42 24.01 -17.11
C ALA A 676 -9.91 23.99 -16.99
N ARG A 677 -9.32 25.12 -16.57
CA ARG A 677 -7.96 25.18 -16.04
C ARG A 677 -8.01 25.08 -14.54
N VAL A 678 -7.33 24.08 -13.99
CA VAL A 678 -7.09 23.92 -12.56
C VAL A 678 -5.69 24.45 -12.27
N SER A 679 -5.59 25.43 -11.39
CA SER A 679 -4.31 26.00 -10.96
C SER A 679 -4.12 25.84 -9.47
N THR A 680 -2.91 25.53 -9.04
CA THR A 680 -2.47 25.43 -7.66
C THR A 680 -1.17 26.21 -7.48
N ARG A 681 -0.68 26.32 -6.25
CA ARG A 681 0.65 26.92 -6.01
C ARG A 681 1.81 26.17 -6.69
N ARG A 682 1.57 24.92 -7.17
CA ARG A 682 2.57 24.09 -7.85
C ARG A 682 2.57 24.31 -9.36
N GLY A 683 1.41 24.42 -9.95
CA GLY A 683 1.26 24.52 -11.40
C GLY A 683 -0.19 24.49 -11.84
N SER A 684 -0.41 24.34 -13.14
CA SER A 684 -1.75 24.28 -13.70
C SER A 684 -1.91 23.16 -14.72
N ALA A 685 -3.15 22.72 -14.91
CA ALA A 685 -3.53 21.70 -15.88
C ALA A 685 -4.91 21.99 -16.48
N GLU A 686 -5.11 21.58 -17.73
CA GLU A 686 -6.41 21.66 -18.41
C GLU A 686 -7.11 20.30 -18.36
N VAL A 687 -8.37 20.32 -17.93
CA VAL A 687 -9.16 19.12 -17.65
C VAL A 687 -10.57 19.22 -18.24
N ALA A 688 -11.19 18.09 -18.54
CA ALA A 688 -12.63 18.03 -18.78
C ALA A 688 -13.39 18.21 -17.47
N VAL A 689 -14.65 18.64 -17.54
CA VAL A 689 -15.50 18.92 -16.39
C VAL A 689 -16.63 17.88 -16.31
N GLU A 690 -16.86 17.34 -15.12
CA GLU A 690 -18.01 16.51 -14.73
C GLU A 690 -18.75 17.24 -13.59
N LEU A 691 -20.02 17.60 -13.84
CA LEU A 691 -20.87 18.19 -12.80
C LEU A 691 -21.35 17.09 -11.86
N SER A 692 -21.25 17.31 -10.55
CA SER A 692 -21.63 16.31 -9.56
C SER A 692 -22.20 16.99 -8.30
N ASP A 693 -23.49 16.76 -8.03
CA ASP A 693 -24.19 17.13 -6.80
C ASP A 693 -23.73 16.31 -5.59
N ARG A 694 -22.87 15.30 -5.80
CA ARG A 694 -22.21 14.54 -4.74
C ARG A 694 -21.01 15.27 -4.12
N MET A 695 -20.49 16.29 -4.81
CA MET A 695 -19.44 17.18 -4.29
C MET A 695 -20.08 18.25 -3.39
N GLN A 696 -19.32 18.74 -2.40
CA GLN A 696 -19.71 19.95 -1.68
C GLN A 696 -19.31 21.19 -2.49
N PRO A 697 -20.03 22.32 -2.36
CA PRO A 697 -19.53 23.60 -2.85
C PRO A 697 -18.12 23.94 -2.30
N GLY A 698 -17.26 24.42 -3.17
CA GLY A 698 -15.84 24.70 -2.85
C GLY A 698 -14.92 23.47 -2.87
N HIS A 699 -15.45 22.26 -3.08
CA HIS A 699 -14.66 21.02 -3.16
C HIS A 699 -14.65 20.47 -4.59
N VAL A 700 -13.47 20.17 -5.12
CA VAL A 700 -13.29 19.57 -6.45
C VAL A 700 -12.38 18.35 -6.37
N SER A 701 -12.50 17.41 -7.31
CA SER A 701 -11.66 16.21 -7.31
C SER A 701 -11.18 15.80 -8.70
N LEU A 702 -9.94 15.30 -8.77
CA LEU A 702 -9.35 14.64 -9.93
C LEU A 702 -9.02 13.18 -9.60
N PRO A 703 -9.21 12.22 -10.55
CA PRO A 703 -8.88 10.83 -10.32
C PRO A 703 -7.38 10.56 -10.42
N ASN A 704 -6.90 9.54 -9.70
CA ASN A 704 -5.52 9.05 -9.83
C ASN A 704 -5.32 8.11 -11.05
N GLY A 705 -4.06 7.80 -11.36
CA GLY A 705 -3.66 6.83 -12.38
C GLY A 705 -3.89 7.31 -13.82
N LEU A 706 -3.90 8.61 -14.05
CA LEU A 706 -4.00 9.27 -15.35
C LEU A 706 -2.77 10.10 -15.64
N GLY A 707 -2.67 10.64 -16.88
CA GLY A 707 -1.51 11.42 -17.29
C GLY A 707 -0.24 10.58 -17.52
N VAL A 708 -0.40 9.26 -17.69
CA VAL A 708 0.70 8.37 -18.08
C VAL A 708 0.92 8.42 -19.58
N ASP A 709 2.17 8.28 -20.02
CA ASP A 709 2.52 8.14 -21.43
C ASP A 709 2.14 6.76 -21.93
N PHE A 710 1.32 6.70 -22.97
CA PHE A 710 0.93 5.45 -23.61
C PHE A 710 0.97 5.61 -25.14
N PRO A 711 1.50 4.63 -25.91
CA PRO A 711 1.51 4.72 -27.37
C PRO A 711 0.10 4.71 -27.95
N ASP A 712 -0.17 5.63 -28.86
CA ASP A 712 -1.37 5.64 -29.68
C ASP A 712 -1.28 4.64 -30.85
N ALA A 713 -2.26 4.64 -31.73
CA ALA A 713 -2.31 3.74 -32.89
C ALA A 713 -1.15 3.96 -33.88
N SER A 714 -0.49 5.12 -33.87
CA SER A 714 0.70 5.42 -34.69
C SER A 714 2.01 5.03 -34.01
N GLY A 715 1.97 4.65 -32.73
CA GLY A 715 3.14 4.42 -31.89
C GLY A 715 3.67 5.68 -31.22
N ALA A 716 3.09 6.87 -31.49
CA ALA A 716 3.45 8.09 -30.81
C ALA A 716 2.93 8.11 -29.37
N LEU A 717 3.75 8.63 -28.45
CA LEU A 717 3.35 8.74 -27.05
C LEU A 717 2.30 9.83 -26.86
N ALA A 718 1.20 9.47 -26.25
CA ALA A 718 0.11 10.37 -25.90
C ALA A 718 -0.23 10.25 -24.41
N LYS A 719 -0.60 11.37 -23.78
CA LYS A 719 -1.12 11.39 -22.41
C LYS A 719 -2.64 11.45 -22.43
N THR A 720 -3.27 10.62 -21.62
CA THR A 720 -4.72 10.66 -21.41
C THR A 720 -5.00 11.18 -20.01
N GLY A 721 -5.68 12.32 -19.92
CA GLY A 721 -5.99 13.00 -18.65
C GLY A 721 -4.75 13.62 -17.99
N VAL A 722 -4.89 13.98 -16.72
CA VAL A 722 -3.87 14.70 -15.96
C VAL A 722 -3.42 13.87 -14.76
N ALA A 723 -2.12 13.87 -14.52
CA ALA A 723 -1.55 13.32 -13.28
C ALA A 723 -1.77 14.34 -12.14
N PRO A 724 -2.53 14.01 -11.08
CA PRO A 724 -2.77 14.95 -9.99
C PRO A 724 -1.50 15.44 -9.29
N ASN A 725 -0.43 14.64 -9.33
CA ASN A 725 0.86 14.98 -8.73
C ASN A 725 1.61 16.13 -9.41
N GLU A 726 1.18 16.55 -10.60
CA GLU A 726 1.64 17.79 -11.23
C GLU A 726 1.12 19.04 -10.52
N LEU A 727 0.09 18.89 -9.71
CA LEU A 727 -0.61 19.97 -9.01
C LEU A 727 -0.34 19.99 -7.49
N THR A 728 0.38 19.01 -6.93
CA THR A 728 0.67 18.90 -5.51
C THR A 728 2.10 19.32 -5.19
N ARG A 729 2.35 19.77 -3.95
CA ARG A 729 3.68 20.23 -3.46
C ARG A 729 4.25 19.23 -2.47
N GLY A 730 5.56 19.02 -2.50
CA GLY A 730 6.28 18.18 -1.54
C GLY A 730 6.32 18.75 -0.10
N GLU A 731 6.14 20.07 0.04
CA GLU A 731 6.14 20.77 1.34
C GLU A 731 4.82 20.61 2.10
N ASP A 732 3.70 20.41 1.37
CA ASP A 732 2.37 20.20 1.94
C ASP A 732 2.26 18.77 2.45
N ARG A 733 2.72 18.54 3.69
CA ARG A 733 2.85 17.21 4.30
C ARG A 733 2.62 17.23 5.81
N ASP A 734 2.28 16.08 6.36
CA ASP A 734 2.21 15.85 7.80
C ASP A 734 3.59 16.06 8.44
N TRP A 735 3.63 16.77 9.55
CA TRP A 735 4.88 17.15 10.21
C TRP A 735 5.62 15.98 10.83
N LEU A 736 4.88 14.93 11.27
CA LEU A 736 5.45 13.76 11.91
C LEU A 736 5.80 12.67 10.90
N ALA A 737 4.83 12.25 10.09
CA ALA A 737 4.95 11.11 9.18
C ALA A 737 5.43 11.50 7.78
N GLY A 738 5.33 12.77 7.40
CA GLY A 738 5.71 13.27 6.07
C GLY A 738 4.74 12.86 4.97
N THR A 739 3.53 12.36 5.29
CA THR A 739 2.50 12.02 4.30
C THR A 739 1.95 13.27 3.63
N PRO A 740 1.73 13.29 2.29
CA PRO A 740 1.32 14.49 1.57
C PRO A 740 -0.14 14.87 1.79
N TRP A 741 -0.47 16.15 1.66
CA TRP A 741 -1.84 16.66 1.74
C TRP A 741 -2.58 16.57 0.39
N HIS A 742 -2.52 15.44 -0.30
CA HIS A 742 -3.18 15.26 -1.60
C HIS A 742 -4.70 15.50 -1.55
N LYS A 743 -5.32 15.33 -0.38
CA LYS A 743 -6.77 15.54 -0.22
C LYS A 743 -7.13 16.94 0.23
N HIS A 744 -6.13 17.83 0.39
CA HIS A 744 -6.33 19.21 0.75
C HIS A 744 -5.36 20.14 0.03
N THR A 745 -5.49 20.21 -1.30
CA THR A 745 -4.66 21.09 -2.15
C THR A 745 -5.46 22.34 -2.52
N PRO A 746 -5.08 23.56 -2.06
CA PRO A 746 -5.74 24.78 -2.48
C PRO A 746 -5.65 24.98 -4.00
N ALA A 747 -6.76 25.32 -4.64
CA ALA A 747 -6.85 25.42 -6.09
C ALA A 747 -7.77 26.56 -6.56
N SER A 748 -7.46 27.12 -7.73
CA SER A 748 -8.38 27.97 -8.51
C SER A 748 -8.85 27.23 -9.76
N ILE A 749 -10.07 27.50 -10.19
CA ILE A 749 -10.71 26.86 -11.33
C ILE A 749 -11.24 27.94 -12.27
N GLU A 750 -10.87 27.88 -13.53
CA GLU A 750 -11.28 28.80 -14.58
C GLU A 750 -11.87 28.04 -15.78
N ALA A 751 -12.92 28.60 -16.40
CA ALA A 751 -13.44 28.10 -17.67
C ALA A 751 -12.49 28.46 -18.83
N ILE A 752 -12.29 27.53 -19.79
CA ILE A 752 -11.47 27.76 -20.99
C ILE A 752 -12.19 27.29 -22.24
#